data_9b0b49432bb4b01b80363b5d597441a5
#
_entry.id   9b0b49432bb4b01b80363b5d597441a5
#
_cell.length_a   1.000
_cell.length_b   1.000
_cell.length_c   1.000
_cell.angle_alpha   90.00
_cell.angle_beta   90.00
_cell.angle_gamma   90.00
#
_symmetry.space_group_name_H-M   'P 1'
#
loop_
_entity.id
_entity.type
_entity.pdbx_description
1 polymer ?
#
loop_
_entity_poly.entity_id
_entity_poly.type
_entity_poly.pdbx_seq_one_letter_code
_entity_poly.pdbx_strand_id
1 'polypeptide(L)'
;MNKVFKVVYSKSKGCYVVVPETAKNNNGKKKVLASVLAGLAVAGAMGGIAPLEVQAGIDTNHSHVNIWAETSPKSNGQNYNVGQNSIVVGYQNTTDNVAGHDGKVAIGAKNTSTNNATTAVGNENVATGGAATAVGAGNTASGNASLAVGNVSNANAKSAVAVGSYNNVNYTKGTWQTTPKQAGEYSTVIGNYSSATGTSASAMGVYTNAAGAGSFAAGYSNNANGQNSVAIGSENTSHVADTITIGQSNNAKTMGGISIGKNNLTDSTNGGTNFGRTRDENSQIAIGRDNVATHLDTIAIGRETKATGSGATVIGARAEAAGNNSIAIGQSGEGSPKVMATGVNSIAIGMQSQATGESAIAEGPGSRAGGKYGVALGRTSKANAEATTALGNAAEANIANGVALGSSSVTTTDKGVLGYNPSDPHERKYAPLTGNVQTATTAAVSIGNGQQMTRQLTGLAAGTADTDAVNVAQLKNVGVAVTGNTGKSDFLTDGGKLNVIGTGRVSTVAAHDGAKDSKITVGFDDKGMVKAGKNVTVNEVTVDGKTTYTINAADTAAKYDFLTNATANGGKVDGTAKPATVQSGTTINYAAGKNLTVKQDINQSIGEQTYTYSLNSDLGGITSITNNGGPTMHFDGDNISITGGNLDLGDNNITNLKSGGDTINNAANIGDVIRISKANEKHIKPGEYAVDNNGKVTMTYVDGNNKDVPNETAVITGI
;
A
#
# COMPACT_ATOMS: atom_id res chain seq x y z
N MET A 1 10.31 45.45 8.62
CA MET A 1 9.62 46.09 9.75
C MET A 1 9.12 44.97 10.68
N ASN A 2 9.72 44.87 11.85
CA ASN A 2 9.26 43.93 12.87
C ASN A 2 7.88 44.37 13.36
N LYS A 3 6.86 43.54 13.20
CA LYS A 3 5.55 43.76 13.80
C LYS A 3 5.65 43.41 15.29
N VAL A 4 5.55 44.40 16.14
CA VAL A 4 5.53 44.23 17.59
C VAL A 4 4.08 43.93 18.01
N PHE A 5 3.90 42.89 18.80
CA PHE A 5 2.61 42.46 19.33
C PHE A 5 2.67 42.47 20.86
N LYS A 6 1.57 42.80 21.52
CA LYS A 6 1.41 42.68 22.97
C LYS A 6 0.34 41.67 23.34
N VAL A 7 0.52 41.04 24.48
CA VAL A 7 -0.46 40.09 25.03
C VAL A 7 -1.40 40.85 25.97
N VAL A 8 -2.69 40.81 25.71
CA VAL A 8 -3.72 41.47 26.54
C VAL A 8 -4.75 40.42 26.99
N TYR A 9 -5.20 40.52 28.23
CA TYR A 9 -6.25 39.66 28.72
C TYR A 9 -7.61 40.15 28.20
N SER A 10 -8.29 39.30 27.41
CA SER A 10 -9.63 39.60 26.90
C SER A 10 -10.69 39.10 27.90
N LYS A 11 -11.32 40.05 28.60
CA LYS A 11 -12.40 39.71 29.54
C LYS A 11 -13.62 39.04 28.87
N SER A 12 -13.85 39.31 27.58
CA SER A 12 -14.96 38.72 26.83
C SER A 12 -14.69 37.28 26.36
N LYS A 13 -13.42 36.90 26.24
CA LYS A 13 -12.99 35.55 25.84
C LYS A 13 -12.39 34.73 27.00
N GLY A 14 -12.20 35.37 28.17
CA GLY A 14 -11.63 34.72 29.35
C GLY A 14 -10.18 34.23 29.21
N CYS A 15 -9.44 34.72 28.20
CA CYS A 15 -8.07 34.29 27.93
C CYS A 15 -7.17 35.45 27.47
N TYR A 16 -5.86 35.23 27.49
CA TYR A 16 -4.89 36.15 26.92
C TYR A 16 -4.87 36.00 25.37
N VAL A 17 -4.95 37.15 24.68
CA VAL A 17 -4.88 37.22 23.22
C VAL A 17 -3.72 38.11 22.78
N VAL A 18 -3.08 37.73 21.69
CA VAL A 18 -2.01 38.51 21.08
C VAL A 18 -2.63 39.54 20.12
N VAL A 19 -2.38 40.81 20.37
CA VAL A 19 -2.90 41.91 19.54
C VAL A 19 -1.76 42.83 19.09
N PRO A 20 -1.90 43.50 17.95
CA PRO A 20 -0.93 44.53 17.56
C PRO A 20 -0.77 45.59 18.67
N GLU A 21 0.43 46.09 18.88
CA GLU A 21 0.74 47.07 19.95
C GLU A 21 -0.10 48.35 19.83
N THR A 22 -0.57 48.64 18.63
CA THR A 22 -1.45 49.82 18.34
C THR A 22 -2.92 49.60 18.73
N ALA A 23 -3.31 48.38 19.16
CA ALA A 23 -4.69 48.13 19.58
C ALA A 23 -5.02 48.91 20.89
N LYS A 24 -5.92 49.85 20.81
CA LYS A 24 -6.42 50.60 21.96
C LYS A 24 -7.49 49.81 22.68
N ASN A 25 -7.41 49.78 24.00
CA ASN A 25 -8.42 49.18 24.86
C ASN A 25 -9.67 50.10 24.87
N ASN A 26 -10.71 49.75 24.14
CA ASN A 26 -11.98 50.49 24.19
C ASN A 26 -12.79 50.02 25.39
N ASN A 27 -12.47 50.58 26.57
CA ASN A 27 -13.37 50.59 27.72
C ASN A 27 -14.47 51.66 27.53
N GLY A 28 -15.34 51.42 26.54
CA GLY A 28 -16.50 52.28 26.26
C GLY A 28 -17.77 51.71 26.86
N LYS A 29 -17.95 51.85 28.18
CA LYS A 29 -19.29 51.82 28.75
C LYS A 29 -20.02 53.11 28.34
N LYS A 30 -21.26 52.93 27.85
CA LYS A 30 -22.29 53.93 27.60
C LYS A 30 -22.11 54.80 26.35
N LYS A 31 -22.64 54.30 25.24
CA LYS A 31 -23.24 55.13 24.18
C LYS A 31 -24.07 54.29 23.18
N VAL A 32 -24.86 53.37 23.65
CA VAL A 32 -25.80 52.64 22.74
C VAL A 32 -27.12 53.39 22.56
N LEU A 33 -27.41 54.38 23.43
CA LEU A 33 -28.65 55.15 23.31
C LEU A 33 -28.50 56.45 22.47
N ALA A 34 -27.29 56.92 22.21
CA ALA A 34 -27.08 58.14 21.41
C ALA A 34 -26.92 57.90 19.92
N SER A 35 -26.56 56.69 19.50
CA SER A 35 -26.38 56.32 18.07
C SER A 35 -27.70 55.98 17.35
N VAL A 36 -28.74 55.61 18.11
CA VAL A 36 -30.07 55.42 17.49
C VAL A 36 -30.76 56.74 17.19
N LEU A 37 -30.49 57.78 17.97
CA LEU A 37 -30.97 59.12 17.67
C LEU A 37 -30.13 59.91 16.64
N ALA A 38 -28.83 59.56 16.47
CA ALA A 38 -27.99 60.15 15.44
C ALA A 38 -28.24 59.57 14.05
N GLY A 39 -28.71 58.32 13.96
CA GLY A 39 -29.14 57.69 12.69
C GLY A 39 -30.42 58.30 12.09
N LEU A 40 -31.27 58.90 12.94
CA LEU A 40 -32.45 59.62 12.47
C LEU A 40 -32.10 61.03 11.91
N ALA A 41 -30.95 61.63 12.28
CA ALA A 41 -30.55 62.93 11.80
C ALA A 41 -29.80 62.96 10.47
N VAL A 42 -29.27 61.80 9.99
CA VAL A 42 -28.53 61.72 8.74
C VAL A 42 -29.42 61.41 7.51
N ALA A 43 -30.63 60.93 7.71
CA ALA A 43 -31.60 60.77 6.61
C ALA A 43 -32.19 62.12 6.11
N GLY A 44 -31.88 63.23 6.75
CA GLY A 44 -32.38 64.56 6.39
C GLY A 44 -31.46 65.42 5.54
N ALA A 45 -30.27 64.97 5.10
CA ALA A 45 -29.27 65.81 4.46
C ALA A 45 -29.09 65.63 2.94
N MET A 46 -30.05 65.05 2.23
CA MET A 46 -30.08 65.08 0.77
C MET A 46 -31.43 65.61 0.23
N GLY A 47 -31.39 66.93 -0.08
CA GLY A 47 -32.41 67.57 -0.90
C GLY A 47 -33.51 68.22 -0.10
N GLY A 48 -33.53 69.53 -0.10
CA GLY A 48 -34.56 70.56 0.21
C GLY A 48 -35.93 70.06 0.72
N ILE A 49 -35.98 69.61 2.00
CA ILE A 49 -37.26 69.28 2.63
C ILE A 49 -37.50 70.37 3.65
N ALA A 50 -38.68 71.05 3.61
CA ALA A 50 -39.21 71.90 4.61
C ALA A 50 -39.12 71.22 6.00
N PRO A 51 -39.04 71.99 7.09
CA PRO A 51 -38.94 71.40 8.43
C PRO A 51 -40.08 70.42 8.67
N LEU A 52 -39.75 69.23 8.98
CA LEU A 52 -40.69 68.22 9.37
C LEU A 52 -41.33 68.57 10.71
N GLU A 53 -42.64 68.93 10.71
CA GLU A 53 -43.40 68.94 11.95
C GLU A 53 -43.62 67.53 12.41
N VAL A 54 -42.93 67.10 13.45
CA VAL A 54 -43.12 65.81 14.09
C VAL A 54 -44.33 65.96 15.06
N GLN A 55 -45.44 65.39 14.74
CA GLN A 55 -46.59 65.30 15.62
C GLN A 55 -46.50 63.99 16.40
N ALA A 56 -46.26 64.05 17.72
CA ALA A 56 -46.25 62.89 18.61
C ALA A 56 -47.61 62.85 19.33
N GLY A 57 -48.39 61.82 19.07
CA GLY A 57 -49.57 61.45 19.82
C GLY A 57 -49.28 60.34 20.82
N ILE A 58 -49.41 60.64 22.13
CA ILE A 58 -49.39 59.57 23.14
C ILE A 58 -50.84 59.32 23.52
N ASP A 59 -51.39 58.16 23.15
CA ASP A 59 -52.70 57.71 23.55
C ASP A 59 -52.61 57.03 24.94
N THR A 60 -53.06 57.75 25.98
CA THR A 60 -53.00 57.26 27.37
C THR A 60 -53.97 56.09 27.67
N ASN A 61 -54.88 55.81 26.77
CA ASN A 61 -55.84 54.68 26.96
C ASN A 61 -55.35 53.32 26.29
N HIS A 62 -54.36 53.42 25.49
CA HIS A 62 -53.80 52.22 24.80
C HIS A 62 -52.29 52.35 24.85
N SER A 63 -51.58 51.53 25.52
CA SER A 63 -50.13 51.55 25.78
C SER A 63 -49.29 51.52 24.52
N HIS A 64 -49.43 52.53 23.62
CA HIS A 64 -48.67 52.64 22.39
C HIS A 64 -48.09 54.03 22.17
N VAL A 65 -46.97 54.14 21.45
CA VAL A 65 -46.33 55.37 21.00
C VAL A 65 -46.46 55.51 19.50
N ASN A 66 -47.16 56.56 19.02
CA ASN A 66 -47.30 56.77 17.57
C ASN A 66 -46.71 58.18 17.27
N ILE A 67 -45.65 58.22 16.46
CA ILE A 67 -45.01 59.43 15.96
C ILE A 67 -45.00 59.36 14.43
N TRP A 68 -45.61 60.33 13.76
CA TRP A 68 -45.65 60.36 12.31
C TRP A 68 -45.24 61.71 11.74
N ALA A 69 -44.76 61.78 10.51
CA ALA A 69 -44.33 62.98 9.85
C ALA A 69 -45.25 63.26 8.61
N GLU A 70 -45.76 64.46 8.56
CA GLU A 70 -46.55 64.94 7.40
C GLU A 70 -45.65 65.65 6.40
N THR A 71 -45.51 65.11 5.19
CA THR A 71 -44.63 65.71 4.15
C THR A 71 -45.38 66.55 3.13
N SER A 72 -46.71 66.61 3.18
CA SER A 72 -47.51 67.45 2.29
C SER A 72 -49.00 67.51 2.74
N PRO A 73 -49.70 68.61 2.54
CA PRO A 73 -51.14 68.77 2.93
C PRO A 73 -52.11 67.88 2.15
N LYS A 74 -51.65 67.05 1.21
CA LYS A 74 -52.45 66.13 0.40
C LYS A 74 -51.97 64.66 0.42
N SER A 75 -50.89 64.32 1.10
CA SER A 75 -50.44 62.93 1.23
C SER A 75 -50.82 62.42 2.62
N ASN A 76 -51.61 61.38 2.69
CA ASN A 76 -51.99 60.73 3.93
C ASN A 76 -50.79 59.98 4.50
N GLY A 77 -49.85 60.74 5.14
CA GLY A 77 -48.59 60.23 5.74
C GLY A 77 -48.81 59.50 7.06
N GLN A 78 -50.05 59.30 7.47
CA GLN A 78 -50.40 58.66 8.72
C GLN A 78 -49.98 57.18 8.76
N ASN A 79 -49.57 56.74 9.95
CA ASN A 79 -49.40 55.32 10.22
C ASN A 79 -50.77 54.65 10.30
N TYR A 80 -50.86 53.41 9.77
CA TYR A 80 -52.12 52.69 9.65
C TYR A 80 -52.26 51.62 10.74
N ASN A 81 -53.50 51.44 11.23
CA ASN A 81 -53.85 50.35 12.15
C ASN A 81 -52.91 50.24 13.38
N VAL A 82 -52.70 51.33 14.10
CA VAL A 82 -51.80 51.32 15.25
C VAL A 82 -52.44 50.48 16.37
N GLY A 83 -51.87 49.33 16.64
CA GLY A 83 -52.35 48.36 17.64
C GLY A 83 -51.88 48.72 19.07
N GLN A 84 -52.44 48.04 20.07
CA GLN A 84 -52.09 48.18 21.49
C GLN A 84 -50.61 47.80 21.74
N ASN A 85 -50.00 48.39 22.77
CA ASN A 85 -48.61 48.13 23.19
C ASN A 85 -47.59 48.22 22.03
N SER A 86 -47.80 49.16 21.10
CA SER A 86 -46.96 49.33 19.93
C SER A 86 -46.19 50.64 19.95
N ILE A 87 -44.98 50.66 19.31
CA ILE A 87 -44.19 51.84 19.01
C ILE A 87 -44.20 52.03 17.51
N VAL A 88 -44.83 53.13 17.03
CA VAL A 88 -44.92 53.45 15.61
C VAL A 88 -44.38 54.84 15.37
N VAL A 89 -43.29 54.96 14.61
CA VAL A 89 -42.60 56.23 14.34
C VAL A 89 -42.31 56.35 12.84
N GLY A 90 -42.78 57.47 12.22
CA GLY A 90 -42.47 57.76 10.83
C GLY A 90 -43.69 57.80 9.88
N TYR A 91 -43.50 57.39 8.63
CA TYR A 91 -44.43 57.61 7.52
C TYR A 91 -45.10 56.32 7.03
N GLN A 92 -46.40 56.27 7.04
CA GLN A 92 -47.22 55.14 6.49
C GLN A 92 -46.81 53.75 7.05
N ASN A 93 -46.37 53.66 8.30
CA ASN A 93 -46.14 52.40 8.95
C ASN A 93 -47.47 51.75 9.35
N THR A 94 -47.54 50.43 9.33
CA THR A 94 -48.74 49.62 9.65
C THR A 94 -48.44 48.67 10.80
N THR A 95 -49.29 48.67 11.82
CA THR A 95 -49.37 47.62 12.84
C THR A 95 -50.84 47.12 12.91
N ASP A 96 -51.05 45.83 13.26
CA ASP A 96 -52.40 45.34 13.44
C ASP A 96 -52.96 45.67 14.83
N ASN A 97 -54.28 45.65 14.96
CA ASN A 97 -54.99 45.85 16.23
C ASN A 97 -55.75 44.55 16.62
N VAL A 98 -55.02 43.43 16.61
CA VAL A 98 -55.53 42.12 16.96
C VAL A 98 -55.26 41.83 18.44
N ALA A 99 -56.25 41.38 19.19
CA ALA A 99 -56.08 41.02 20.60
C ALA A 99 -55.01 39.93 20.76
N GLY A 100 -54.07 40.13 21.67
CA GLY A 100 -52.93 39.20 21.90
C GLY A 100 -51.72 39.43 20.98
N HIS A 101 -51.75 40.46 20.09
CA HIS A 101 -50.64 40.91 19.30
C HIS A 101 -49.98 42.14 19.93
N ASP A 102 -49.20 41.95 20.98
CA ASP A 102 -48.57 43.01 21.75
C ASP A 102 -47.07 43.20 21.42
N GLY A 103 -46.50 44.35 21.84
CA GLY A 103 -45.05 44.65 21.72
C GLY A 103 -44.55 44.90 20.31
N LYS A 104 -45.37 45.45 19.44
CA LYS A 104 -44.99 45.79 18.06
C LYS A 104 -44.17 47.07 17.94
N VAL A 105 -43.16 47.05 17.09
CA VAL A 105 -42.33 48.21 16.77
C VAL A 105 -42.33 48.45 15.25
N ALA A 106 -42.71 49.63 14.79
CA ALA A 106 -42.64 50.05 13.39
C ALA A 106 -42.01 51.45 13.30
N ILE A 107 -40.76 51.56 12.85
CA ILE A 107 -40.00 52.83 12.81
C ILE A 107 -39.47 53.07 11.40
N GLY A 108 -39.77 54.23 10.79
CA GLY A 108 -39.31 54.61 9.47
C GLY A 108 -40.45 54.85 8.50
N ALA A 109 -40.39 54.34 7.28
CA ALA A 109 -41.40 54.58 6.26
C ALA A 109 -41.98 53.25 5.71
N LYS A 110 -43.31 53.18 5.61
CA LYS A 110 -44.05 52.07 4.99
C LYS A 110 -43.72 50.70 5.61
N ASN A 111 -43.29 50.65 6.86
CA ASN A 111 -43.05 49.36 7.49
C ASN A 111 -44.35 48.71 7.97
N THR A 112 -44.42 47.39 7.87
CA THR A 112 -45.53 46.58 8.37
C THR A 112 -45.01 45.75 9.56
N SER A 113 -45.58 45.92 10.76
CA SER A 113 -45.26 45.18 11.97
C SER A 113 -46.58 44.64 12.57
N THR A 114 -46.94 43.44 12.20
CA THR A 114 -48.20 42.78 12.65
C THR A 114 -47.88 41.51 13.36
N ASN A 115 -48.73 41.09 14.31
CA ASN A 115 -48.47 39.94 15.18
C ASN A 115 -47.68 40.30 16.46
N ASN A 116 -47.56 39.36 17.38
CA ASN A 116 -47.00 39.56 18.73
C ASN A 116 -45.47 39.80 18.69
N ALA A 117 -44.97 40.79 19.41
CA ALA A 117 -43.55 41.12 19.60
C ALA A 117 -42.78 41.37 18.28
N THR A 118 -43.39 41.87 17.23
CA THR A 118 -42.74 42.09 15.94
C THR A 118 -42.03 43.46 15.91
N THR A 119 -40.92 43.51 15.16
CA THR A 119 -40.14 44.75 14.96
C THR A 119 -39.87 45.00 13.50
N ALA A 120 -40.27 46.13 12.94
CA ALA A 120 -39.96 46.58 11.58
C ALA A 120 -39.34 47.97 11.61
N VAL A 121 -38.08 48.13 11.22
CA VAL A 121 -37.32 49.38 11.30
C VAL A 121 -36.65 49.70 9.96
N GLY A 122 -36.94 50.85 9.37
CA GLY A 122 -36.36 51.33 8.12
C GLY A 122 -37.38 51.68 7.07
N ASN A 123 -37.28 51.19 5.84
CA ASN A 123 -38.21 51.47 4.75
C ASN A 123 -38.82 50.20 4.14
N GLU A 124 -40.13 50.13 4.04
CA GLU A 124 -40.86 49.04 3.39
C GLU A 124 -40.56 47.64 3.97
N ASN A 125 -40.18 47.53 5.26
CA ASN A 125 -39.97 46.27 5.90
C ASN A 125 -41.28 45.63 6.37
N VAL A 126 -41.37 44.32 6.33
CA VAL A 126 -42.54 43.52 6.72
C VAL A 126 -42.14 42.52 7.82
N ALA A 127 -42.65 42.70 9.03
CA ALA A 127 -42.50 41.79 10.16
C ALA A 127 -43.89 41.27 10.58
N THR A 128 -44.22 40.06 10.15
CA THR A 128 -45.56 39.46 10.37
C THR A 128 -45.59 38.14 11.12
N GLY A 129 -44.45 37.53 11.33
CA GLY A 129 -44.31 36.34 12.17
C GLY A 129 -44.29 36.74 13.67
N GLY A 130 -44.81 35.94 14.59
CA GLY A 130 -44.69 36.19 16.04
C GLY A 130 -43.20 36.34 16.43
N ALA A 131 -42.85 37.38 17.16
CA ALA A 131 -41.47 37.76 17.52
C ALA A 131 -40.52 37.99 16.34
N ALA A 132 -41.04 38.29 15.17
CA ALA A 132 -40.22 38.55 13.97
C ALA A 132 -39.60 39.94 13.98
N THR A 133 -38.40 40.07 13.39
CA THR A 133 -37.69 41.34 13.27
C THR A 133 -37.25 41.60 11.85
N ALA A 134 -37.63 42.71 11.25
CA ALA A 134 -37.22 43.18 9.94
C ALA A 134 -36.58 44.60 10.01
N VAL A 135 -35.30 44.73 9.66
CA VAL A 135 -34.55 45.97 9.79
C VAL A 135 -33.81 46.31 8.50
N GLY A 136 -34.01 47.53 7.96
CA GLY A 136 -33.34 47.99 6.75
C GLY A 136 -34.32 48.50 5.70
N ALA A 137 -34.27 47.96 4.46
CA ALA A 137 -35.17 48.32 3.38
C ALA A 137 -35.75 47.11 2.66
N GLY A 138 -37.07 47.04 2.53
CA GLY A 138 -37.79 46.02 1.82
C GLY A 138 -37.61 44.59 2.33
N ASN A 139 -37.23 44.42 3.59
CA ASN A 139 -37.03 43.12 4.20
C ASN A 139 -38.36 42.47 4.66
N THR A 140 -38.48 41.18 4.56
CA THR A 140 -39.66 40.43 5.00
C THR A 140 -39.27 39.38 6.05
N ALA A 141 -39.79 39.52 7.27
CA ALA A 141 -39.69 38.56 8.36
C ALA A 141 -41.09 38.06 8.72
N SER A 142 -41.57 37.05 8.02
CA SER A 142 -42.91 36.50 8.18
C SER A 142 -42.98 35.16 8.93
N GLY A 143 -41.83 34.55 9.19
CA GLY A 143 -41.76 33.35 10.03
C GLY A 143 -41.77 33.71 11.53
N ASN A 144 -42.33 32.86 12.39
CA ASN A 144 -42.24 33.04 13.86
C ASN A 144 -40.78 33.09 14.31
N ALA A 145 -40.43 34.07 15.16
CA ALA A 145 -39.06 34.29 15.64
C ALA A 145 -38.02 34.50 14.52
N SER A 146 -38.43 34.96 13.37
CA SER A 146 -37.54 35.23 12.23
C SER A 146 -36.85 36.58 12.30
N LEU A 147 -35.68 36.70 11.65
CA LEU A 147 -34.89 37.92 11.58
C LEU A 147 -34.48 38.21 10.13
N ALA A 148 -34.90 39.36 9.60
CA ALA A 148 -34.51 39.87 8.29
C ALA A 148 -33.85 41.22 8.42
N VAL A 149 -32.56 41.35 8.09
CA VAL A 149 -31.79 42.59 8.28
C VAL A 149 -31.05 42.93 6.98
N GLY A 150 -31.18 44.15 6.48
CA GLY A 150 -30.47 44.63 5.32
C GLY A 150 -31.37 45.20 4.23
N ASN A 151 -31.27 44.70 2.99
CA ASN A 151 -32.04 45.17 1.88
C ASN A 151 -32.70 43.99 1.11
N VAL A 152 -34.00 43.99 1.00
CA VAL A 152 -34.80 42.96 0.25
C VAL A 152 -34.46 41.56 0.66
N SER A 153 -34.26 41.29 1.93
CA SER A 153 -34.00 39.98 2.48
C SER A 153 -35.26 39.31 3.07
N ASN A 154 -35.45 38.03 2.86
CA ASN A 154 -36.63 37.28 3.31
C ASN A 154 -36.30 36.23 4.35
N ALA A 155 -36.94 36.31 5.51
CA ALA A 155 -36.93 35.31 6.57
C ALA A 155 -38.39 34.85 6.81
N ASN A 156 -38.95 34.11 5.90
CA ASN A 156 -40.36 33.73 5.88
C ASN A 156 -40.71 32.38 6.47
N ALA A 157 -39.73 31.72 7.12
CA ALA A 157 -39.95 30.48 7.86
C ALA A 157 -39.65 30.68 9.36
N LYS A 158 -40.13 29.75 10.20
CA LYS A 158 -39.91 29.74 11.65
C LYS A 158 -38.42 29.79 11.96
N SER A 159 -38.05 30.76 12.85
CA SER A 159 -36.69 31.00 13.30
C SER A 159 -35.65 31.17 12.18
N ALA A 160 -36.09 31.54 10.98
CA ALA A 160 -35.17 31.83 9.87
C ALA A 160 -34.47 33.18 10.08
N VAL A 161 -33.22 33.26 9.72
CA VAL A 161 -32.36 34.46 9.77
C VAL A 161 -31.92 34.83 8.35
N ALA A 162 -32.12 36.06 7.94
CA ALA A 162 -31.66 36.59 6.65
C ALA A 162 -30.99 37.98 6.87
N VAL A 163 -29.67 38.06 6.75
CA VAL A 163 -28.88 39.28 6.98
C VAL A 163 -28.08 39.61 5.74
N GLY A 164 -28.26 40.82 5.20
CA GLY A 164 -27.57 41.33 4.02
C GLY A 164 -28.50 41.86 2.94
N SER A 165 -28.23 41.56 1.68
CA SER A 165 -29.05 42.08 0.57
C SER A 165 -29.55 40.97 -0.34
N TYR A 166 -30.81 41.04 -0.75
CA TYR A 166 -31.44 40.13 -1.71
C TYR A 166 -31.32 38.64 -1.30
N ASN A 167 -31.35 38.37 -0.01
CA ASN A 167 -31.29 37.01 0.50
C ASN A 167 -32.68 36.34 0.46
N ASN A 168 -32.69 35.05 0.18
CA ASN A 168 -33.93 34.24 -0.05
C ASN A 168 -34.91 34.88 -1.03
N VAL A 169 -34.38 35.37 -2.15
CA VAL A 169 -35.19 35.89 -3.27
C VAL A 169 -34.78 35.23 -4.57
N ASN A 170 -35.74 35.05 -5.50
CA ASN A 170 -35.44 34.68 -6.88
C ASN A 170 -35.00 35.94 -7.62
N TYR A 171 -33.75 36.02 -8.00
CA TYR A 171 -33.19 37.12 -8.79
C TYR A 171 -33.03 36.69 -10.23
N THR A 172 -33.63 37.43 -11.16
CA THR A 172 -33.41 37.24 -12.58
C THR A 172 -32.54 38.40 -13.10
N LYS A 173 -31.34 38.08 -13.55
CA LYS A 173 -30.39 39.08 -14.07
C LYS A 173 -31.05 39.91 -15.20
N GLY A 174 -31.13 41.22 -15.00
CA GLY A 174 -31.67 42.17 -15.95
C GLY A 174 -33.16 42.57 -15.80
N THR A 175 -33.90 41.99 -14.83
CA THR A 175 -35.34 42.32 -14.65
C THR A 175 -35.62 42.99 -13.32
N TRP A 176 -34.85 43.40 -12.46
CA TRP A 176 -35.13 44.06 -11.16
C TRP A 176 -36.33 43.46 -10.37
N GLN A 177 -36.93 42.38 -10.86
CA GLN A 177 -38.04 41.71 -10.19
C GLN A 177 -37.49 40.65 -9.27
N THR A 178 -37.76 40.77 -8.00
CA THR A 178 -37.44 39.79 -6.97
C THR A 178 -38.75 39.15 -6.51
N THR A 179 -38.84 37.80 -6.62
CA THR A 179 -39.89 37.06 -5.93
C THR A 179 -39.31 36.38 -4.70
N PRO A 180 -40.03 36.38 -3.56
CA PRO A 180 -39.56 35.70 -2.36
C PRO A 180 -39.33 34.22 -2.58
N LYS A 181 -38.21 33.69 -2.14
CA LYS A 181 -37.99 32.26 -1.97
C LYS A 181 -38.43 31.87 -0.55
N GLN A 182 -38.99 30.68 -0.41
CA GLN A 182 -39.30 30.12 0.91
C GLN A 182 -37.99 29.87 1.65
N ALA A 183 -37.77 30.52 2.80
CA ALA A 183 -36.69 30.17 3.71
C ALA A 183 -37.00 28.79 4.36
N GLY A 184 -35.96 28.04 4.72
CA GLY A 184 -36.12 26.86 5.56
C GLY A 184 -36.39 27.24 7.02
N GLU A 185 -37.13 26.44 7.77
CA GLU A 185 -37.23 26.60 9.21
C GLU A 185 -35.82 26.52 9.84
N TYR A 186 -35.54 27.37 10.83
CA TYR A 186 -34.25 27.45 11.50
C TYR A 186 -33.07 27.77 10.59
N SER A 187 -33.32 28.25 9.36
CA SER A 187 -32.26 28.53 8.39
C SER A 187 -31.59 29.88 8.68
N THR A 188 -30.33 29.98 8.25
CA THR A 188 -29.55 31.25 8.40
C THR A 188 -28.98 31.63 7.04
N VAL A 189 -29.23 32.86 6.59
CA VAL A 189 -28.59 33.48 5.43
C VAL A 189 -27.86 34.74 5.85
N ILE A 190 -26.59 34.83 5.55
CA ILE A 190 -25.79 36.05 5.78
C ILE A 190 -25.04 36.36 4.48
N GLY A 191 -25.38 37.45 3.80
CA GLY A 191 -24.68 37.79 2.59
C GLY A 191 -25.48 38.58 1.58
N ASN A 192 -25.21 38.31 0.28
CA ASN A 192 -25.83 39.03 -0.82
C ASN A 192 -26.29 38.03 -1.90
N TYR A 193 -27.53 38.11 -2.34
CA TYR A 193 -28.16 37.17 -3.30
C TYR A 193 -28.07 35.72 -2.88
N SER A 194 -28.00 35.44 -1.61
CA SER A 194 -27.87 34.11 -1.08
C SER A 194 -29.21 33.53 -0.63
N SER A 195 -29.34 32.20 -0.57
CA SER A 195 -30.57 31.56 -0.09
C SER A 195 -30.33 30.32 0.74
N ALA A 196 -31.11 30.16 1.82
CA ALA A 196 -31.17 28.95 2.63
C ALA A 196 -32.61 28.47 2.69
N THR A 197 -32.95 27.50 1.85
CA THR A 197 -34.31 26.99 1.71
C THR A 197 -34.53 25.66 2.41
N GLY A 198 -33.45 24.98 2.80
CA GLY A 198 -33.50 23.77 3.60
C GLY A 198 -33.75 24.08 5.08
N THR A 199 -34.45 23.18 5.81
CA THR A 199 -34.59 23.25 7.27
C THR A 199 -33.22 23.21 7.92
N SER A 200 -32.93 24.10 8.86
CA SER A 200 -31.63 24.25 9.54
C SER A 200 -30.44 24.49 8.58
N ALA A 201 -30.70 24.94 7.38
CA ALA A 201 -29.64 25.25 6.40
C ALA A 201 -28.99 26.60 6.69
N SER A 202 -27.72 26.73 6.30
CA SER A 202 -26.96 27.99 6.45
C SER A 202 -26.28 28.40 5.14
N ALA A 203 -26.52 29.63 4.68
CA ALA A 203 -25.89 30.20 3.48
C ALA A 203 -25.15 31.51 3.87
N MET A 204 -23.84 31.55 3.65
CA MET A 204 -22.99 32.68 4.05
C MET A 204 -22.13 33.16 2.87
N GLY A 205 -22.36 34.36 2.36
CA GLY A 205 -21.55 34.93 1.28
C GLY A 205 -22.35 35.57 0.15
N VAL A 206 -21.89 35.40 -1.09
CA VAL A 206 -22.54 36.01 -2.27
C VAL A 206 -22.95 34.90 -3.24
N TYR A 207 -24.20 34.95 -3.67
CA TYR A 207 -24.82 33.95 -4.56
C TYR A 207 -24.76 32.49 -4.02
N THR A 208 -24.65 32.33 -2.69
CA THR A 208 -24.65 31.01 -2.09
C THR A 208 -26.05 30.45 -1.93
N ASN A 209 -26.21 29.16 -2.11
CA ASN A 209 -27.50 28.49 -1.99
C ASN A 209 -27.37 27.24 -1.10
N ALA A 210 -28.04 27.22 0.02
CA ALA A 210 -28.18 26.07 0.92
C ALA A 210 -29.60 25.53 0.85
N ALA A 211 -29.87 24.61 -0.08
CA ALA A 211 -31.19 24.09 -0.37
C ALA A 211 -31.53 22.80 0.39
N GLY A 212 -30.54 22.01 0.74
CA GLY A 212 -30.74 20.79 1.51
C GLY A 212 -30.99 21.06 3.01
N ALA A 213 -31.78 20.21 3.67
CA ALA A 213 -31.94 20.28 5.12
C ALA A 213 -30.59 20.07 5.81
N GLY A 214 -30.23 20.87 6.80
CA GLY A 214 -28.93 20.84 7.48
C GLY A 214 -27.74 21.22 6.62
N SER A 215 -27.95 21.72 5.40
CA SER A 215 -26.86 22.07 4.49
C SER A 215 -26.15 23.39 4.84
N PHE A 216 -24.88 23.48 4.45
CA PHE A 216 -24.06 24.67 4.66
C PHE A 216 -23.37 25.13 3.37
N ALA A 217 -23.63 26.35 2.93
CA ALA A 217 -23.00 26.97 1.77
C ALA A 217 -22.29 28.27 2.17
N ALA A 218 -20.98 28.41 1.94
CA ALA A 218 -20.23 29.59 2.32
C ALA A 218 -19.26 30.07 1.22
N GLY A 219 -19.20 31.38 0.95
CA GLY A 219 -18.29 32.01 0.01
C GLY A 219 -18.97 32.64 -1.20
N TYR A 220 -18.58 32.28 -2.42
CA TYR A 220 -19.12 32.83 -3.66
C TYR A 220 -19.73 31.74 -4.56
N SER A 221 -21.00 31.92 -4.95
CA SER A 221 -21.68 31.03 -5.93
C SER A 221 -21.65 29.54 -5.57
N ASN A 222 -21.69 29.20 -4.27
CA ASN A 222 -21.71 27.82 -3.82
C ASN A 222 -23.15 27.28 -3.70
N ASN A 223 -23.37 26.03 -4.06
CA ASN A 223 -24.65 25.34 -4.00
C ASN A 223 -24.55 24.08 -3.12
N ALA A 224 -25.16 24.11 -1.95
CA ALA A 224 -25.35 22.93 -1.07
C ALA A 224 -26.81 22.45 -1.17
N ASN A 225 -27.10 21.63 -2.19
CA ASN A 225 -28.45 21.19 -2.52
C ASN A 225 -28.89 19.95 -1.76
N GLY A 226 -27.94 19.09 -1.39
CA GLY A 226 -28.22 17.86 -0.67
C GLY A 226 -28.45 18.08 0.81
N GLN A 227 -29.19 17.18 1.46
CA GLN A 227 -29.34 17.15 2.92
C GLN A 227 -27.94 16.98 3.56
N ASN A 228 -27.67 17.71 4.67
CA ASN A 228 -26.40 17.72 5.39
C ASN A 228 -25.19 18.05 4.51
N SER A 229 -25.38 18.60 3.32
CA SER A 229 -24.27 18.87 2.40
C SER A 229 -23.54 20.16 2.75
N VAL A 230 -22.26 20.22 2.39
CA VAL A 230 -21.38 21.36 2.64
C VAL A 230 -20.77 21.85 1.32
N ALA A 231 -20.85 23.15 1.05
CA ALA A 231 -20.23 23.80 -0.11
C ALA A 231 -19.51 25.09 0.32
N ILE A 232 -18.19 25.09 0.38
CA ILE A 232 -17.37 26.21 0.90
C ILE A 232 -16.36 26.65 -0.15
N GLY A 233 -16.27 27.95 -0.41
CA GLY A 233 -15.29 28.56 -1.31
C GLY A 233 -15.94 29.30 -2.47
N SER A 234 -15.66 28.90 -3.71
CA SER A 234 -16.21 29.53 -4.92
C SER A 234 -16.74 28.51 -5.91
N GLU A 235 -17.97 28.70 -6.38
CA GLU A 235 -18.57 27.88 -7.46
C GLU A 235 -18.65 26.38 -7.18
N ASN A 236 -18.67 25.97 -5.92
CA ASN A 236 -18.80 24.58 -5.55
C ASN A 236 -20.27 24.13 -5.56
N THR A 237 -20.52 22.89 -5.96
CA THR A 237 -21.86 22.31 -5.96
C THR A 237 -21.89 20.93 -5.29
N SER A 238 -22.64 20.83 -4.22
CA SER A 238 -22.98 19.62 -3.48
C SER A 238 -24.41 19.21 -3.83
N HIS A 239 -24.58 18.27 -4.77
CA HIS A 239 -25.90 17.98 -5.37
C HIS A 239 -26.81 17.12 -4.49
N VAL A 240 -26.25 16.21 -3.73
CA VAL A 240 -26.99 15.18 -3.01
C VAL A 240 -26.58 15.13 -1.53
N ALA A 241 -27.27 14.31 -0.72
CA ALA A 241 -27.06 14.25 0.71
C ALA A 241 -25.61 13.90 1.11
N ASP A 242 -25.21 14.43 2.26
CA ASP A 242 -23.95 14.13 2.93
C ASP A 242 -22.69 14.45 2.13
N THR A 243 -22.82 15.30 1.07
CA THR A 243 -21.69 15.69 0.21
C THR A 243 -20.90 16.86 0.79
N ILE A 244 -19.60 16.86 0.54
CA ILE A 244 -18.69 17.95 0.95
C ILE A 244 -17.96 18.48 -0.29
N THR A 245 -18.12 19.76 -0.58
CA THR A 245 -17.32 20.48 -1.58
C THR A 245 -16.62 21.68 -0.94
N ILE A 246 -15.29 21.73 -1.04
CA ILE A 246 -14.50 22.82 -0.46
C ILE A 246 -13.45 23.28 -1.47
N GLY A 247 -13.41 24.60 -1.76
CA GLY A 247 -12.43 25.19 -2.64
C GLY A 247 -13.04 25.92 -3.82
N GLN A 248 -12.67 25.58 -5.05
CA GLN A 248 -13.17 26.26 -6.25
C GLN A 248 -13.73 25.26 -7.28
N SER A 249 -14.93 25.49 -7.76
CA SER A 249 -15.56 24.77 -8.88
C SER A 249 -15.60 23.23 -8.69
N ASN A 250 -15.69 22.78 -7.43
CA ASN A 250 -15.83 21.36 -7.14
C ASN A 250 -17.29 20.92 -7.29
N ASN A 251 -17.49 19.70 -7.75
CA ASN A 251 -18.81 19.16 -8.06
C ASN A 251 -18.99 17.76 -7.46
N ALA A 252 -19.82 17.65 -6.43
CA ALA A 252 -20.12 16.38 -5.78
C ALA A 252 -21.56 15.94 -6.10
N LYS A 253 -21.69 14.86 -6.86
CA LYS A 253 -22.98 14.34 -7.36
C LYS A 253 -23.38 13.00 -6.72
N THR A 254 -22.61 12.49 -5.77
CA THR A 254 -22.85 11.21 -5.12
C THR A 254 -23.01 11.38 -3.63
N MET A 255 -23.92 10.64 -3.01
CA MET A 255 -24.14 10.65 -1.56
C MET A 255 -22.81 10.35 -0.83
N GLY A 256 -22.48 11.12 0.21
CA GLY A 256 -21.22 10.99 0.92
C GLY A 256 -19.98 11.41 0.10
N GLY A 257 -20.14 11.94 -1.10
CA GLY A 257 -19.05 12.38 -1.96
C GLY A 257 -18.26 13.56 -1.39
N ILE A 258 -16.94 13.49 -1.41
CA ILE A 258 -16.02 14.52 -0.93
C ILE A 258 -15.21 15.08 -2.10
N SER A 259 -15.33 16.37 -2.37
CA SER A 259 -14.59 17.09 -3.41
C SER A 259 -13.89 18.31 -2.82
N ILE A 260 -12.58 18.26 -2.63
CA ILE A 260 -11.82 19.34 -1.97
C ILE A 260 -10.69 19.83 -2.88
N GLY A 261 -10.62 21.14 -3.10
CA GLY A 261 -9.59 21.80 -3.88
C GLY A 261 -10.16 22.57 -5.06
N LYS A 262 -9.73 22.27 -6.28
CA LYS A 262 -10.18 22.96 -7.48
C LYS A 262 -10.66 22.02 -8.57
N ASN A 263 -11.87 22.25 -9.10
CA ASN A 263 -12.40 21.56 -10.27
C ASN A 263 -12.44 20.03 -10.15
N ASN A 264 -12.70 19.51 -8.92
CA ASN A 264 -12.82 18.09 -8.68
C ASN A 264 -14.26 17.63 -8.91
N LEU A 265 -14.41 16.41 -9.41
CA LEU A 265 -15.71 15.78 -9.69
C LEU A 265 -15.82 14.44 -8.93
N THR A 266 -16.89 14.29 -8.15
CA THR A 266 -17.39 12.98 -7.72
C THR A 266 -18.72 12.70 -8.40
N ASP A 267 -18.81 11.58 -9.14
CA ASP A 267 -20.00 11.24 -9.93
C ASP A 267 -20.20 9.72 -10.01
N SER A 268 -21.40 9.24 -9.76
CA SER A 268 -21.75 7.81 -9.86
C SER A 268 -22.63 7.46 -11.05
N THR A 269 -22.76 8.34 -12.04
CA THR A 269 -23.71 8.17 -13.16
C THR A 269 -23.50 6.90 -13.97
N ASN A 270 -22.35 6.23 -13.85
CA ASN A 270 -22.04 4.98 -14.52
C ASN A 270 -21.90 3.77 -13.57
N GLY A 271 -22.27 3.92 -12.29
CA GLY A 271 -22.22 2.82 -11.34
C GLY A 271 -23.30 1.77 -11.59
N GLY A 272 -22.93 0.66 -12.24
CA GLY A 272 -23.78 -0.53 -12.25
C GLY A 272 -24.01 -1.03 -10.82
N THR A 273 -25.15 -1.68 -10.59
CA THR A 273 -25.47 -2.39 -9.35
C THR A 273 -24.51 -3.57 -9.15
N ASN A 274 -23.27 -3.28 -8.70
CA ASN A 274 -22.39 -4.33 -8.24
C ASN A 274 -22.53 -4.47 -6.72
N PHE A 275 -22.75 -5.68 -6.25
CA PHE A 275 -22.86 -6.07 -4.84
C PHE A 275 -24.15 -5.68 -4.08
N GLY A 276 -25.27 -5.44 -4.76
CA GLY A 276 -26.55 -5.21 -4.09
C GLY A 276 -26.67 -3.87 -3.32
N ARG A 277 -25.71 -2.95 -3.50
CA ARG A 277 -25.79 -1.58 -2.97
C ARG A 277 -26.59 -0.69 -3.92
N THR A 278 -27.45 0.13 -3.36
CA THR A 278 -28.17 1.15 -4.13
C THR A 278 -27.20 2.29 -4.52
N ARG A 279 -27.54 3.06 -5.56
CA ARG A 279 -26.80 4.24 -6.01
C ARG A 279 -26.47 5.25 -4.91
N ASP A 280 -27.17 5.16 -3.80
CA ASP A 280 -27.17 6.14 -2.72
C ASP A 280 -26.15 5.86 -1.60
N GLU A 281 -25.40 4.75 -1.67
CA GLU A 281 -24.44 4.34 -0.61
C GLU A 281 -22.97 4.49 -1.03
N ASN A 282 -22.66 5.33 -2.02
CA ASN A 282 -21.36 5.41 -2.66
C ASN A 282 -20.56 6.63 -2.20
N SER A 283 -19.47 6.42 -1.52
CA SER A 283 -18.57 7.48 -1.07
C SER A 283 -17.39 7.64 -2.02
N GLN A 284 -17.41 8.68 -2.86
CA GLN A 284 -16.25 9.05 -3.66
C GLN A 284 -15.48 10.17 -2.99
N ILE A 285 -14.16 10.15 -3.15
CA ILE A 285 -13.27 11.18 -2.64
C ILE A 285 -12.45 11.75 -3.80
N ALA A 286 -12.53 13.06 -4.03
CA ALA A 286 -11.72 13.78 -4.99
C ALA A 286 -11.05 14.99 -4.32
N ILE A 287 -9.75 14.91 -4.07
CA ILE A 287 -9.00 15.95 -3.33
C ILE A 287 -7.84 16.45 -4.17
N GLY A 288 -7.75 17.77 -4.38
CA GLY A 288 -6.68 18.43 -5.11
C GLY A 288 -7.19 19.25 -6.27
N ARG A 289 -6.69 19.03 -7.49
CA ARG A 289 -7.07 19.82 -8.66
C ARG A 289 -7.38 18.95 -9.87
N ASP A 290 -8.51 19.21 -10.51
CA ASP A 290 -8.95 18.54 -11.76
C ASP A 290 -9.07 17.02 -11.61
N ASN A 291 -9.44 16.54 -10.42
CA ASN A 291 -9.58 15.10 -10.15
C ASN A 291 -10.99 14.63 -10.45
N VAL A 292 -11.08 13.37 -10.91
CA VAL A 292 -12.34 12.72 -11.26
C VAL A 292 -12.43 11.40 -10.50
N ALA A 293 -13.41 11.27 -9.62
CA ALA A 293 -13.76 10.04 -8.90
C ALA A 293 -15.19 9.65 -9.33
N THR A 294 -15.29 8.57 -10.15
CA THR A 294 -16.57 8.09 -10.67
C THR A 294 -16.71 6.61 -10.39
N HIS A 295 -17.86 6.12 -10.08
CA HIS A 295 -18.14 4.77 -9.61
C HIS A 295 -18.01 4.61 -8.08
N LEU A 296 -18.41 3.42 -7.61
CA LEU A 296 -18.49 3.06 -6.20
C LEU A 296 -17.14 3.21 -5.46
N ASP A 297 -17.13 3.86 -4.31
CA ASP A 297 -16.02 3.87 -3.35
C ASP A 297 -14.66 4.26 -3.94
N THR A 298 -14.65 5.21 -4.90
CA THR A 298 -13.42 5.64 -5.57
C THR A 298 -12.72 6.77 -4.82
N ILE A 299 -11.40 6.76 -4.86
CA ILE A 299 -10.54 7.78 -4.26
C ILE A 299 -9.61 8.36 -5.33
N ALA A 300 -9.68 9.66 -5.56
CA ALA A 300 -8.85 10.42 -6.48
C ALA A 300 -8.18 11.60 -5.76
N ILE A 301 -6.92 11.48 -5.39
CA ILE A 301 -6.18 12.49 -4.64
C ILE A 301 -4.98 12.98 -5.44
N GLY A 302 -4.91 14.29 -5.70
CA GLY A 302 -3.78 14.91 -6.37
C GLY A 302 -4.16 15.92 -7.45
N ARG A 303 -3.56 15.80 -8.63
CA ARG A 303 -3.79 16.69 -9.76
C ARG A 303 -4.10 15.91 -11.03
N GLU A 304 -5.22 16.21 -11.66
CA GLU A 304 -5.62 15.56 -12.92
C GLU A 304 -5.69 14.02 -12.80
N THR A 305 -6.09 13.52 -11.63
CA THR A 305 -6.22 12.08 -11.36
C THR A 305 -7.60 11.57 -11.76
N LYS A 306 -7.68 10.30 -12.19
CA LYS A 306 -8.93 9.66 -12.58
C LYS A 306 -9.10 8.31 -11.91
N ALA A 307 -10.04 8.19 -11.01
CA ALA A 307 -10.49 6.94 -10.40
C ALA A 307 -11.85 6.58 -11.00
N THR A 308 -11.88 5.66 -11.96
CA THR A 308 -13.09 5.32 -12.74
C THR A 308 -13.51 3.85 -12.64
N GLY A 309 -12.73 2.99 -12.00
CA GLY A 309 -13.16 1.64 -11.63
C GLY A 309 -13.79 1.63 -10.23
N SER A 310 -14.81 0.81 -9.98
CA SER A 310 -15.37 0.66 -8.63
C SER A 310 -14.30 0.24 -7.63
N GLY A 311 -14.24 0.88 -6.45
CA GLY A 311 -13.21 0.66 -5.44
C GLY A 311 -11.81 1.14 -5.86
N ALA A 312 -11.68 1.89 -6.95
CA ALA A 312 -10.39 2.34 -7.43
C ALA A 312 -9.80 3.47 -6.57
N THR A 313 -8.50 3.41 -6.35
CA THR A 313 -7.74 4.43 -5.60
C THR A 313 -6.64 5.03 -6.47
N VAL A 314 -6.62 6.35 -6.59
CA VAL A 314 -5.60 7.10 -7.31
C VAL A 314 -4.98 8.16 -6.42
N ILE A 315 -3.66 8.18 -6.33
CA ILE A 315 -2.93 9.21 -5.58
C ILE A 315 -1.75 9.72 -6.41
N GLY A 316 -1.69 11.04 -6.62
CA GLY A 316 -0.56 11.66 -7.30
C GLY A 316 -0.93 12.70 -8.35
N ALA A 317 -0.25 12.71 -9.49
CA ALA A 317 -0.55 13.62 -10.59
C ALA A 317 -0.65 12.88 -11.92
N ARG A 318 -1.75 13.12 -12.65
CA ARG A 318 -2.03 12.48 -13.96
C ARG A 318 -2.01 10.95 -13.91
N ALA A 319 -2.48 10.39 -12.80
CA ALA A 319 -2.63 8.96 -12.63
C ALA A 319 -4.08 8.52 -12.92
N GLU A 320 -4.25 7.27 -13.33
CA GLU A 320 -5.54 6.71 -13.71
C GLU A 320 -5.71 5.28 -13.19
N ALA A 321 -6.79 5.03 -12.47
CA ALA A 321 -7.22 3.71 -12.04
C ALA A 321 -8.61 3.44 -12.62
N ALA A 322 -8.65 2.69 -13.71
CA ALA A 322 -9.88 2.37 -14.43
C ALA A 322 -10.37 0.94 -14.17
N GLY A 323 -9.53 0.07 -13.66
CA GLY A 323 -9.93 -1.28 -13.24
C GLY A 323 -10.68 -1.24 -11.92
N ASN A 324 -11.64 -2.14 -11.74
CA ASN A 324 -12.30 -2.30 -10.44
C ASN A 324 -11.28 -2.73 -9.37
N ASN A 325 -11.38 -2.16 -8.17
CA ASN A 325 -10.46 -2.38 -7.04
C ASN A 325 -8.98 -2.12 -7.40
N SER A 326 -8.72 -1.26 -8.38
CA SER A 326 -7.36 -0.96 -8.81
C SER A 326 -6.74 0.20 -8.03
N ILE A 327 -5.42 0.22 -7.95
CA ILE A 327 -4.64 1.23 -7.23
C ILE A 327 -3.62 1.84 -8.17
N ALA A 328 -3.63 3.17 -8.34
CA ALA A 328 -2.66 3.91 -9.12
C ALA A 328 -2.01 5.00 -8.25
N ILE A 329 -0.74 4.85 -7.89
CA ILE A 329 -0.02 5.80 -7.04
C ILE A 329 1.24 6.28 -7.75
N GLY A 330 1.37 7.59 -7.90
CA GLY A 330 2.56 8.19 -8.50
C GLY A 330 2.22 9.39 -9.37
N GLN A 331 3.19 9.86 -10.11
CA GLN A 331 3.01 11.02 -10.98
C GLN A 331 3.51 10.77 -12.41
N SER A 332 2.93 11.51 -13.32
CA SER A 332 3.39 11.57 -14.72
C SER A 332 3.60 13.02 -15.14
N GLY A 333 4.66 13.26 -15.90
CA GLY A 333 4.91 14.56 -16.52
C GLY A 333 3.92 14.87 -17.65
N GLU A 334 3.88 16.11 -18.09
CA GLU A 334 3.13 16.50 -19.28
C GLU A 334 3.74 15.84 -20.53
N GLY A 335 2.90 15.27 -21.39
CA GLY A 335 3.38 14.52 -22.56
C GLY A 335 3.97 13.14 -22.27
N SER A 336 4.09 12.74 -21.01
CA SER A 336 4.62 11.42 -20.61
C SER A 336 3.51 10.39 -20.40
N PRO A 337 3.80 9.08 -20.53
CA PRO A 337 2.84 8.03 -20.19
C PRO A 337 2.30 8.20 -18.78
N LYS A 338 1.01 7.99 -18.60
CA LYS A 338 0.36 8.07 -17.27
C LYS A 338 0.74 6.90 -16.39
N VAL A 339 0.62 7.10 -15.06
CA VAL A 339 0.48 5.97 -14.11
C VAL A 339 -0.90 5.37 -14.34
N MET A 340 -0.97 4.09 -14.67
CA MET A 340 -2.22 3.44 -15.08
C MET A 340 -2.42 2.10 -14.36
N ALA A 341 -3.55 1.95 -13.71
CA ALA A 341 -4.05 0.67 -13.19
C ALA A 341 -5.40 0.38 -13.84
N THR A 342 -5.37 -0.26 -15.02
CA THR A 342 -6.58 -0.52 -15.81
C THR A 342 -7.11 -1.94 -15.70
N GLY A 343 -6.28 -2.86 -15.26
CA GLY A 343 -6.72 -4.21 -14.93
C GLY A 343 -7.58 -4.26 -13.66
N VAL A 344 -8.55 -5.15 -13.61
CA VAL A 344 -9.30 -5.43 -12.38
C VAL A 344 -8.34 -5.90 -11.30
N ASN A 345 -8.46 -5.40 -10.07
CA ASN A 345 -7.58 -5.71 -8.94
C ASN A 345 -6.09 -5.37 -9.20
N SER A 346 -5.79 -4.50 -10.15
CA SER A 346 -4.40 -4.16 -10.50
C SER A 346 -3.81 -3.07 -9.61
N ILE A 347 -2.49 -3.07 -9.46
CA ILE A 347 -1.74 -2.10 -8.66
C ILE A 347 -0.62 -1.50 -9.50
N ALA A 348 -0.62 -0.18 -9.68
CA ALA A 348 0.43 0.57 -10.36
C ALA A 348 1.02 1.62 -9.42
N ILE A 349 2.26 1.43 -8.96
CA ILE A 349 2.94 2.35 -8.04
C ILE A 349 4.26 2.82 -8.65
N GLY A 350 4.42 4.12 -8.76
CA GLY A 350 5.62 4.76 -9.30
C GLY A 350 5.33 5.66 -10.50
N MET A 351 6.31 6.47 -10.86
CA MET A 351 6.20 7.37 -12.01
C MET A 351 6.03 6.57 -13.31
N GLN A 352 4.95 6.82 -14.07
CA GLN A 352 4.68 6.15 -15.36
C GLN A 352 4.50 4.62 -15.27
N SER A 353 4.25 4.08 -14.09
CA SER A 353 3.97 2.65 -13.93
C SER A 353 2.63 2.26 -14.56
N GLN A 354 2.54 1.07 -15.13
CA GLN A 354 1.35 0.59 -15.83
C GLN A 354 1.02 -0.85 -15.46
N ALA A 355 -0.10 -1.06 -14.78
CA ALA A 355 -0.67 -2.36 -14.46
C ALA A 355 -1.97 -2.53 -15.26
N THR A 356 -1.88 -3.15 -16.43
CA THR A 356 -3.01 -3.29 -17.36
C THR A 356 -3.63 -4.68 -17.35
N GLY A 357 -2.91 -5.67 -16.87
CA GLY A 357 -3.43 -7.02 -16.67
C GLY A 357 -4.35 -7.11 -15.45
N GLU A 358 -5.31 -8.04 -15.48
CA GLU A 358 -6.11 -8.40 -14.31
C GLU A 358 -5.22 -8.89 -13.17
N SER A 359 -5.42 -8.37 -11.96
CA SER A 359 -4.61 -8.68 -10.77
C SER A 359 -3.10 -8.47 -10.97
N ALA A 360 -2.73 -7.57 -11.87
CA ALA A 360 -1.33 -7.26 -12.16
C ALA A 360 -0.77 -6.23 -11.18
N ILE A 361 0.51 -6.34 -10.87
CA ILE A 361 1.25 -5.43 -9.99
C ILE A 361 2.41 -4.83 -10.77
N ALA A 362 2.46 -3.50 -10.89
CA ALA A 362 3.56 -2.75 -11.47
C ALA A 362 4.09 -1.74 -10.44
N GLU A 363 5.24 -2.00 -9.85
CA GLU A 363 5.86 -1.14 -8.86
C GLU A 363 7.26 -0.70 -9.32
N GLY A 364 7.46 0.60 -9.36
CA GLY A 364 8.69 1.23 -9.79
C GLY A 364 8.48 2.17 -10.99
N PRO A 365 9.39 3.15 -11.18
CA PRO A 365 9.29 4.10 -12.29
C PRO A 365 9.32 3.39 -13.65
N GLY A 366 8.28 3.59 -14.46
CA GLY A 366 8.17 3.01 -15.80
C GLY A 366 7.92 1.50 -15.84
N SER A 367 7.63 0.87 -14.70
CA SER A 367 7.29 -0.56 -14.65
C SER A 367 6.00 -0.87 -15.41
N ARG A 368 5.90 -2.05 -16.01
CA ARG A 368 4.74 -2.47 -16.80
C ARG A 368 4.35 -3.91 -16.49
N ALA A 369 3.15 -4.11 -16.00
CA ALA A 369 2.54 -5.41 -15.80
C ALA A 369 1.32 -5.54 -16.73
N GLY A 370 1.58 -6.03 -17.96
CA GLY A 370 0.56 -6.17 -19.00
C GLY A 370 -0.17 -7.51 -18.95
N GLY A 371 0.52 -8.55 -18.46
CA GLY A 371 -0.05 -9.88 -18.34
C GLY A 371 -1.02 -10.00 -17.16
N LYS A 372 -2.05 -10.81 -17.30
CA LYS A 372 -2.92 -11.23 -16.20
C LYS A 372 -2.07 -11.89 -15.11
N TYR A 373 -2.27 -11.51 -13.84
CA TYR A 373 -1.45 -11.94 -12.70
C TYR A 373 0.04 -11.58 -12.81
N GLY A 374 0.39 -10.66 -13.71
CA GLY A 374 1.77 -10.23 -13.91
C GLY A 374 2.28 -9.37 -12.75
N VAL A 375 3.52 -9.60 -12.32
CA VAL A 375 4.20 -8.84 -11.26
C VAL A 375 5.46 -8.20 -11.83
N ALA A 376 5.52 -6.87 -11.92
CA ALA A 376 6.66 -6.10 -12.40
C ALA A 376 7.17 -5.18 -11.29
N LEU A 377 8.22 -5.59 -10.59
CA LEU A 377 8.83 -4.83 -9.49
C LEU A 377 10.21 -4.33 -9.90
N GLY A 378 10.36 -3.04 -10.00
CA GLY A 378 11.61 -2.37 -10.36
C GLY A 378 11.43 -1.30 -11.44
N ARG A 379 12.43 -0.44 -11.57
CA ARG A 379 12.41 0.60 -12.60
C ARG A 379 12.37 -0.05 -13.99
N THR A 380 11.43 0.35 -14.83
CA THR A 380 11.25 -0.15 -16.21
C THR A 380 11.11 -1.68 -16.35
N SER A 381 10.80 -2.38 -15.25
CA SER A 381 10.51 -3.82 -15.28
C SER A 381 9.24 -4.09 -16.12
N LYS A 382 9.18 -5.25 -16.77
CA LYS A 382 8.06 -5.64 -17.64
C LYS A 382 7.61 -7.07 -17.37
N ALA A 383 6.37 -7.24 -16.96
CA ALA A 383 5.66 -8.53 -16.86
C ALA A 383 4.63 -8.59 -17.99
N ASN A 384 5.04 -9.08 -19.17
CA ASN A 384 4.28 -8.93 -20.41
C ASN A 384 3.26 -10.05 -20.64
N ALA A 385 3.49 -11.24 -20.12
CA ALA A 385 2.63 -12.40 -20.29
C ALA A 385 1.90 -12.80 -19.01
N GLU A 386 0.95 -13.73 -19.11
CA GLU A 386 0.15 -14.21 -17.98
C GLU A 386 1.04 -14.85 -16.89
N ALA A 387 0.73 -14.54 -15.62
CA ALA A 387 1.38 -15.07 -14.42
C ALA A 387 2.92 -14.91 -14.43
N THR A 388 3.42 -13.83 -15.05
CA THR A 388 4.86 -13.55 -15.09
C THR A 388 5.31 -12.70 -13.91
N THR A 389 6.55 -12.93 -13.47
CA THR A 389 7.21 -12.11 -12.46
C THR A 389 8.50 -11.50 -13.00
N ALA A 390 8.58 -10.18 -13.06
CA ALA A 390 9.77 -9.42 -13.42
C ALA A 390 10.24 -8.62 -12.21
N LEU A 391 11.30 -9.07 -11.56
CA LEU A 391 11.84 -8.47 -10.35
C LEU A 391 13.25 -7.91 -10.60
N GLY A 392 13.38 -6.61 -10.64
CA GLY A 392 14.64 -5.89 -10.83
C GLY A 392 14.52 -4.76 -11.85
N ASN A 393 15.52 -3.85 -11.86
CA ASN A 393 15.57 -2.78 -12.84
C ASN A 393 15.64 -3.36 -14.27
N ALA A 394 14.75 -2.95 -15.15
CA ALA A 394 14.65 -3.41 -16.54
C ALA A 394 14.53 -4.95 -16.69
N ALA A 395 14.10 -5.67 -15.66
CA ALA A 395 13.76 -7.08 -15.78
C ALA A 395 12.57 -7.26 -16.73
N GLU A 396 12.57 -8.29 -17.58
CA GLU A 396 11.54 -8.50 -18.60
C GLU A 396 11.09 -9.97 -18.64
N ALA A 397 9.85 -10.21 -18.18
CA ALA A 397 9.24 -11.53 -18.18
C ALA A 397 8.21 -11.62 -19.32
N ASN A 398 8.60 -12.31 -20.41
CA ASN A 398 7.85 -12.36 -21.66
C ASN A 398 7.09 -13.68 -21.88
N ILE A 399 7.44 -14.70 -21.12
CA ILE A 399 6.89 -16.05 -21.27
C ILE A 399 5.94 -16.33 -20.11
N ALA A 400 4.72 -16.78 -20.39
CA ALA A 400 3.71 -17.08 -19.38
C ALA A 400 4.25 -18.00 -18.26
N ASN A 401 3.95 -17.69 -17.01
CA ASN A 401 4.49 -18.33 -15.81
C ASN A 401 6.01 -18.19 -15.62
N GLY A 402 6.67 -17.36 -16.42
CA GLY A 402 8.11 -17.14 -16.34
C GLY A 402 8.50 -16.09 -15.29
N VAL A 403 9.70 -16.24 -14.72
CA VAL A 403 10.25 -15.35 -13.73
C VAL A 403 11.57 -14.75 -14.23
N ALA A 404 11.64 -13.42 -14.33
CA ALA A 404 12.88 -12.69 -14.60
C ALA A 404 13.37 -12.06 -13.28
N LEU A 405 14.43 -12.62 -12.70
CA LEU A 405 14.95 -12.23 -11.40
C LEU A 405 16.30 -11.49 -11.54
N GLY A 406 16.31 -10.26 -11.11
CA GLY A 406 17.49 -9.39 -11.15
C GLY A 406 17.44 -8.36 -12.28
N SER A 407 18.27 -7.31 -12.16
CA SER A 407 18.32 -6.22 -13.14
C SER A 407 18.62 -6.75 -14.55
N SER A 408 17.84 -6.29 -15.53
CA SER A 408 17.97 -6.66 -16.96
C SER A 408 17.88 -8.18 -17.26
N SER A 409 17.35 -8.95 -16.35
CA SER A 409 17.04 -10.37 -16.62
C SER A 409 15.87 -10.49 -17.57
N VAL A 410 15.91 -11.45 -18.49
CA VAL A 410 14.88 -11.66 -19.51
C VAL A 410 14.49 -13.13 -19.57
N THR A 411 13.19 -13.42 -19.51
CA THR A 411 12.71 -14.80 -19.75
C THR A 411 12.67 -15.10 -21.25
N THR A 412 13.34 -16.16 -21.64
CA THR A 412 13.42 -16.61 -23.05
C THR A 412 13.03 -18.07 -23.23
N THR A 413 12.90 -18.81 -22.12
CA THR A 413 12.68 -20.27 -22.15
C THR A 413 11.28 -20.60 -21.64
N ASP A 414 10.47 -21.23 -22.49
CA ASP A 414 9.13 -21.68 -22.16
C ASP A 414 9.14 -23.12 -21.59
N LYS A 415 7.98 -23.57 -21.12
CA LYS A 415 7.73 -24.97 -20.81
C LYS A 415 7.98 -25.87 -22.03
N GLY A 416 8.29 -27.12 -21.78
CA GLY A 416 8.49 -28.13 -22.84
C GLY A 416 9.87 -28.09 -23.49
N VAL A 417 10.71 -27.11 -23.15
CA VAL A 417 12.11 -27.10 -23.63
C VAL A 417 12.88 -28.20 -22.94
N LEU A 418 13.49 -29.06 -23.74
CA LEU A 418 14.33 -30.16 -23.26
C LEU A 418 15.63 -29.60 -22.65
N GLY A 419 15.92 -29.99 -21.44
CA GLY A 419 17.22 -29.77 -20.81
C GLY A 419 18.32 -30.56 -21.55
N TYR A 420 19.57 -30.13 -21.33
CA TYR A 420 20.73 -30.85 -21.89
C TYR A 420 20.72 -32.30 -21.36
N ASN A 421 20.63 -33.21 -22.28
CA ASN A 421 20.75 -34.66 -22.04
C ASN A 421 21.86 -35.17 -22.93
N PRO A 422 23.01 -35.56 -22.38
CA PRO A 422 24.12 -36.06 -23.18
C PRO A 422 23.66 -37.28 -24.00
N SER A 423 23.78 -37.20 -25.31
CA SER A 423 23.17 -38.12 -26.27
C SER A 423 24.04 -39.32 -26.59
N ASP A 424 24.56 -40.06 -25.61
CA ASP A 424 25.17 -41.35 -25.93
C ASP A 424 24.35 -42.53 -25.36
N PRO A 425 23.65 -43.29 -26.16
CA PRO A 425 22.82 -44.39 -25.69
C PRO A 425 23.60 -45.67 -25.36
N HIS A 426 24.91 -45.76 -25.67
CA HIS A 426 25.56 -47.07 -25.68
C HIS A 426 26.27 -47.54 -24.42
N GLU A 427 26.57 -46.61 -23.47
CA GLU A 427 27.30 -47.02 -22.25
C GLU A 427 26.84 -46.36 -20.95
N ARG A 428 25.65 -45.84 -20.89
CA ARG A 428 25.23 -45.21 -19.63
C ARG A 428 24.78 -46.26 -18.62
N LYS A 429 25.47 -46.27 -17.52
CA LYS A 429 25.13 -47.04 -16.33
C LYS A 429 23.86 -46.50 -15.63
N TYR A 430 23.36 -45.34 -16.05
CA TYR A 430 22.18 -44.65 -15.51
C TYR A 430 21.15 -44.41 -16.61
N ALA A 431 19.87 -44.54 -16.29
CA ALA A 431 18.78 -44.25 -17.21
C ALA A 431 18.86 -42.79 -17.73
N PRO A 432 18.51 -42.54 -19.01
CA PRO A 432 18.46 -41.20 -19.54
C PRO A 432 17.47 -40.37 -18.71
N LEU A 433 17.75 -39.04 -18.56
CA LEU A 433 16.82 -38.13 -17.93
C LEU A 433 15.50 -38.14 -18.69
N THR A 434 14.38 -38.28 -17.99
CA THR A 434 13.03 -38.34 -18.58
C THR A 434 12.03 -37.56 -17.75
N GLY A 435 10.88 -37.25 -18.35
CA GLY A 435 9.82 -36.52 -17.63
C GLY A 435 10.24 -35.15 -17.15
N ASN A 436 9.83 -34.77 -15.95
CA ASN A 436 10.04 -33.47 -15.35
C ASN A 436 11.51 -33.12 -15.02
N VAL A 437 12.36 -34.15 -14.92
CA VAL A 437 13.80 -33.97 -14.71
C VAL A 437 14.47 -33.43 -15.98
N GLN A 438 13.99 -33.87 -17.15
CA GLN A 438 14.52 -33.45 -18.44
C GLN A 438 13.77 -32.25 -19.04
N THR A 439 12.47 -32.19 -18.83
CA THR A 439 11.59 -31.22 -19.50
C THR A 439 10.89 -30.36 -18.49
N ALA A 440 11.10 -29.06 -18.56
CA ALA A 440 10.42 -28.13 -17.70
C ALA A 440 8.89 -28.13 -17.95
N THR A 441 8.10 -28.25 -16.90
CA THR A 441 6.63 -28.25 -16.98
C THR A 441 6.02 -26.84 -17.01
N THR A 442 6.80 -25.81 -16.65
CA THR A 442 6.45 -24.40 -16.71
C THR A 442 7.63 -23.60 -17.27
N ALA A 443 7.43 -22.30 -17.51
CA ALA A 443 8.48 -21.43 -17.99
C ALA A 443 9.61 -21.25 -16.96
N ALA A 444 10.78 -20.88 -17.45
CA ALA A 444 12.00 -20.79 -16.63
C ALA A 444 12.00 -19.57 -15.67
N VAL A 445 12.77 -19.73 -14.59
CA VAL A 445 13.28 -18.61 -13.79
C VAL A 445 14.60 -18.15 -14.43
N SER A 446 14.62 -16.94 -14.99
CA SER A 446 15.81 -16.34 -15.59
C SER A 446 16.47 -15.36 -14.64
N ILE A 447 17.74 -15.57 -14.33
CA ILE A 447 18.57 -14.66 -13.54
C ILE A 447 19.50 -13.80 -14.42
N GLY A 448 19.36 -13.87 -15.74
CA GLY A 448 20.14 -13.15 -16.73
C GLY A 448 19.34 -12.85 -18.00
N ASN A 449 20.04 -12.51 -19.09
CA ASN A 449 19.43 -12.28 -20.41
C ASN A 449 20.04 -13.13 -21.52
N GLY A 450 20.47 -14.33 -21.19
CA GLY A 450 21.12 -15.23 -22.11
C GLY A 450 22.65 -14.99 -22.17
N GLN A 451 23.19 -14.71 -23.36
CA GLN A 451 24.65 -14.65 -23.56
C GLN A 451 25.31 -13.38 -23.02
N GLN A 452 24.58 -12.25 -22.88
CA GLN A 452 25.16 -10.96 -22.52
C GLN A 452 25.30 -10.74 -21.02
N MET A 453 24.43 -11.37 -20.24
CA MET A 453 24.41 -11.21 -18.78
C MET A 453 24.10 -12.52 -18.10
N THR A 454 24.97 -12.92 -17.21
CA THR A 454 24.83 -14.10 -16.35
C THR A 454 25.05 -13.71 -14.90
N ARG A 455 24.53 -14.50 -13.97
CA ARG A 455 24.73 -14.33 -12.52
C ARG A 455 25.09 -15.64 -11.87
N GLN A 456 25.84 -15.56 -10.81
CA GLN A 456 26.02 -16.68 -9.90
C GLN A 456 24.84 -16.77 -8.94
N LEU A 457 24.39 -17.99 -8.67
CA LEU A 457 23.53 -18.28 -7.53
C LEU A 457 24.45 -18.61 -6.35
N THR A 458 24.52 -17.72 -5.37
CA THR A 458 25.35 -17.88 -4.18
C THR A 458 24.50 -18.30 -2.98
N GLY A 459 25.10 -18.93 -1.96
CA GLY A 459 24.36 -19.40 -0.79
C GLY A 459 23.42 -20.58 -1.05
N LEU A 460 23.61 -21.30 -2.16
CA LEU A 460 22.78 -22.42 -2.53
C LEU A 460 23.13 -23.64 -1.68
N ALA A 461 22.15 -24.17 -0.93
CA ALA A 461 22.27 -25.44 -0.23
C ALA A 461 22.39 -26.62 -1.22
N ALA A 462 22.88 -27.75 -0.75
CA ALA A 462 22.92 -28.97 -1.54
C ALA A 462 21.50 -29.43 -1.90
N GLY A 463 21.26 -29.70 -3.17
CA GLY A 463 20.01 -30.30 -3.65
C GLY A 463 19.82 -31.72 -3.11
N THR A 464 18.56 -32.09 -2.83
CA THR A 464 18.18 -33.44 -2.34
C THR A 464 17.35 -34.22 -3.33
N ALA A 465 16.59 -33.53 -4.17
CA ALA A 465 15.78 -34.17 -5.24
C ALA A 465 16.43 -34.01 -6.62
N ASP A 466 16.08 -34.89 -7.54
CA ASP A 466 16.61 -34.89 -8.92
C ASP A 466 16.32 -33.57 -9.69
N THR A 467 15.35 -32.79 -9.21
CA THR A 467 14.97 -31.48 -9.78
C THR A 467 15.60 -30.29 -9.08
N ASP A 468 16.36 -30.53 -8.01
CA ASP A 468 17.02 -29.44 -7.28
C ASP A 468 18.27 -28.94 -8.00
N ALA A 469 18.63 -27.69 -7.78
CA ALA A 469 19.87 -27.15 -8.31
C ALA A 469 21.07 -27.72 -7.55
N VAL A 470 22.13 -28.02 -8.31
CA VAL A 470 23.39 -28.53 -7.77
C VAL A 470 24.33 -27.38 -7.42
N ASN A 471 24.87 -27.37 -6.22
CA ASN A 471 25.91 -26.41 -5.83
C ASN A 471 27.34 -26.93 -6.18
N VAL A 472 28.31 -26.01 -6.12
CA VAL A 472 29.71 -26.32 -6.42
C VAL A 472 30.29 -27.39 -5.50
N ALA A 473 29.82 -27.46 -4.24
CA ALA A 473 30.30 -28.47 -3.29
C ALA A 473 29.84 -29.87 -3.70
N GLN A 474 28.58 -30.00 -4.13
CA GLN A 474 28.07 -31.27 -4.70
C GLN A 474 28.83 -31.66 -5.97
N LEU A 475 29.08 -30.72 -6.89
CA LEU A 475 29.83 -30.96 -8.11
C LEU A 475 31.28 -31.37 -7.81
N LYS A 476 31.93 -30.76 -6.82
CA LYS A 476 33.27 -31.14 -6.36
C LYS A 476 33.31 -32.53 -5.74
N ASN A 477 32.19 -32.97 -5.18
CA ASN A 477 32.06 -34.32 -4.62
C ASN A 477 31.69 -35.39 -5.69
N VAL A 478 31.30 -34.96 -6.90
CA VAL A 478 31.10 -35.85 -8.06
C VAL A 478 32.49 -36.14 -8.66
N GLY A 479 33.15 -37.11 -8.13
CA GLY A 479 34.45 -37.48 -8.63
C GLY A 479 34.77 -38.93 -8.32
N VAL A 480 35.71 -39.52 -9.08
CA VAL A 480 36.26 -40.85 -8.81
C VAL A 480 37.54 -40.69 -7.98
N ALA A 481 37.50 -41.12 -6.73
CA ALA A 481 38.71 -41.27 -5.93
C ALA A 481 39.38 -42.59 -6.32
N VAL A 482 40.60 -42.54 -6.79
CA VAL A 482 41.41 -43.69 -7.05
C VAL A 482 42.46 -43.79 -5.95
N THR A 483 42.35 -44.83 -5.13
CA THR A 483 43.35 -45.12 -4.08
C THR A 483 44.25 -46.27 -4.56
N GLY A 484 45.55 -46.03 -4.59
CA GLY A 484 46.58 -47.03 -4.79
C GLY A 484 47.14 -47.53 -3.43
N ASN A 485 48.02 -48.55 -3.49
CA ASN A 485 48.72 -49.08 -2.30
C ASN A 485 49.61 -48.02 -1.61
N THR A 486 49.98 -46.98 -2.28
CA THR A 486 50.72 -45.83 -1.75
C THR A 486 50.26 -44.55 -2.49
N GLY A 487 50.07 -43.46 -1.75
CA GLY A 487 49.69 -42.18 -2.34
C GLY A 487 48.17 -41.90 -2.30
N LYS A 488 47.83 -40.61 -2.20
CA LYS A 488 46.47 -40.06 -2.17
C LYS A 488 46.21 -39.44 -3.55
N SER A 489 45.13 -39.85 -4.22
CA SER A 489 44.63 -39.05 -5.32
C SER A 489 43.57 -38.11 -4.75
N ASP A 490 43.62 -36.85 -5.09
CA ASP A 490 42.47 -35.99 -4.97
C ASP A 490 41.33 -36.48 -5.89
N PHE A 491 40.10 -36.10 -5.57
CA PHE A 491 38.98 -36.41 -6.48
C PHE A 491 39.28 -35.91 -7.88
N LEU A 492 39.22 -36.80 -8.84
CA LEU A 492 39.30 -36.45 -10.28
C LEU A 492 38.00 -35.77 -10.67
N THR A 493 37.93 -34.45 -10.40
CA THR A 493 36.83 -33.58 -10.84
C THR A 493 37.40 -32.62 -11.88
N ASP A 494 36.55 -32.19 -12.78
CA ASP A 494 36.79 -31.04 -13.66
C ASP A 494 38.10 -31.10 -14.47
N GLY A 495 38.23 -32.11 -15.34
CA GLY A 495 39.34 -32.22 -16.27
C GLY A 495 40.63 -32.81 -15.68
N GLY A 496 40.57 -33.28 -14.44
CA GLY A 496 41.66 -34.04 -13.84
C GLY A 496 41.99 -35.29 -14.64
N LYS A 497 43.26 -35.57 -14.85
CA LYS A 497 43.75 -36.76 -15.59
C LYS A 497 44.00 -37.92 -14.63
N LEU A 498 43.32 -39.05 -14.86
CA LEU A 498 43.71 -40.29 -14.22
C LEU A 498 44.95 -40.85 -14.94
N ASN A 499 46.11 -40.69 -14.31
CA ASN A 499 47.32 -41.33 -14.80
C ASN A 499 47.49 -42.69 -14.11
N VAL A 500 47.25 -43.72 -14.83
CA VAL A 500 47.60 -45.07 -14.39
C VAL A 500 48.97 -45.39 -14.92
N ILE A 501 49.96 -45.34 -14.02
CA ILE A 501 51.40 -45.53 -14.38
C ILE A 501 51.79 -46.91 -13.94
N GLY A 502 52.26 -47.67 -14.88
CA GLY A 502 52.90 -48.94 -14.59
C GLY A 502 54.36 -48.73 -14.14
N THR A 503 54.76 -49.38 -13.09
CA THR A 503 56.15 -49.36 -12.61
C THR A 503 56.75 -50.75 -12.71
N GLY A 504 58.03 -50.81 -13.00
CA GLY A 504 58.73 -52.08 -13.17
C GLY A 504 58.35 -52.81 -14.45
N ARG A 505 57.68 -53.94 -14.31
CA ARG A 505 57.25 -54.80 -15.46
C ARG A 505 55.81 -54.53 -15.91
N VAL A 506 55.14 -53.58 -15.31
CA VAL A 506 53.76 -53.20 -15.68
C VAL A 506 53.82 -52.03 -16.66
N SER A 507 53.19 -52.16 -17.78
CA SER A 507 52.97 -51.11 -18.75
C SER A 507 51.48 -50.77 -18.82
N THR A 508 51.20 -49.48 -19.00
CA THR A 508 49.83 -49.03 -19.22
C THR A 508 49.74 -48.31 -20.55
N VAL A 509 48.73 -48.63 -21.32
CA VAL A 509 48.43 -47.93 -22.58
C VAL A 509 47.02 -47.35 -22.47
N ALA A 510 46.90 -46.02 -22.46
CA ALA A 510 45.63 -45.36 -22.59
C ALA A 510 45.31 -45.18 -24.09
N ALA A 511 44.19 -45.63 -24.52
CA ALA A 511 43.71 -45.47 -25.89
C ALA A 511 42.32 -44.88 -25.88
N HIS A 512 42.06 -43.94 -26.80
CA HIS A 512 40.73 -43.42 -27.10
C HIS A 512 40.33 -43.90 -28.47
N ASP A 513 39.21 -44.61 -28.56
CA ASP A 513 38.79 -45.28 -29.81
C ASP A 513 37.96 -44.36 -30.73
N GLY A 514 37.89 -43.06 -30.44
CA GLY A 514 37.17 -42.07 -31.24
C GLY A 514 35.66 -42.06 -30.99
N ALA A 515 35.12 -42.95 -30.19
CA ALA A 515 33.68 -43.10 -29.94
C ALA A 515 33.28 -42.92 -28.48
N LYS A 516 33.93 -42.11 -27.69
CA LYS A 516 33.65 -41.78 -26.27
C LYS A 516 34.20 -42.80 -25.24
N ASP A 517 34.68 -43.92 -25.63
CA ASP A 517 35.28 -44.89 -24.70
C ASP A 517 36.77 -44.64 -24.53
N SER A 518 37.20 -44.51 -23.29
CA SER A 518 38.62 -44.47 -22.93
C SER A 518 39.00 -45.80 -22.30
N LYS A 519 39.89 -46.49 -22.94
CA LYS A 519 40.38 -47.79 -22.49
C LYS A 519 41.80 -47.66 -21.95
N ILE A 520 41.99 -48.14 -20.75
CA ILE A 520 43.34 -48.33 -20.20
C ILE A 520 43.64 -49.83 -20.24
N THR A 521 44.57 -50.18 -21.08
CA THR A 521 45.07 -51.54 -21.12
C THR A 521 46.29 -51.61 -20.20
N VAL A 522 46.20 -52.47 -19.22
CA VAL A 522 47.34 -52.77 -18.33
C VAL A 522 48.00 -54.02 -18.82
N GLY A 523 49.18 -53.82 -19.33
CA GLY A 523 50.01 -54.93 -19.75
C GLY A 523 51.06 -55.31 -18.70
N PHE A 524 51.29 -56.53 -18.53
CA PHE A 524 52.35 -57.05 -17.66
C PHE A 524 53.41 -57.67 -18.52
N ASP A 525 54.64 -57.18 -18.46
CA ASP A 525 55.80 -57.82 -19.11
C ASP A 525 56.26 -58.93 -18.20
N ASP A 526 55.81 -60.08 -18.56
CA ASP A 526 56.09 -61.32 -17.87
C ASP A 526 57.42 -62.01 -18.35
N LYS A 527 58.07 -61.34 -19.33
CA LYS A 527 59.36 -61.89 -19.83
C LYS A 527 60.43 -61.95 -18.74
N GLY A 528 60.95 -63.07 -18.54
CA GLY A 528 62.01 -63.30 -17.53
C GLY A 528 61.52 -63.21 -16.07
N MET A 529 60.17 -63.23 -15.84
CA MET A 529 59.58 -63.22 -14.51
C MET A 529 59.90 -64.50 -13.74
N VAL A 530 59.96 -65.55 -14.46
CA VAL A 530 60.27 -66.87 -13.89
C VAL A 530 61.71 -67.18 -14.25
N LYS A 531 62.60 -67.15 -13.27
CA LYS A 531 63.97 -67.64 -13.43
C LYS A 531 64.09 -69.03 -12.89
N ALA A 532 64.69 -69.89 -13.73
CA ALA A 532 64.99 -71.21 -13.30
C ALA A 532 65.91 -71.22 -12.08
N GLY A 533 65.41 -71.80 -10.95
CA GLY A 533 66.24 -72.12 -9.79
C GLY A 533 66.94 -73.47 -9.96
N LYS A 534 67.58 -73.91 -8.94
CA LYS A 534 68.19 -75.21 -8.92
C LYS A 534 67.17 -76.31 -9.12
N ASN A 535 67.33 -77.15 -10.09
CA ASN A 535 66.43 -78.28 -10.52
C ASN A 535 65.09 -77.88 -11.21
N VAL A 536 65.03 -76.67 -11.77
CA VAL A 536 63.87 -76.22 -12.52
C VAL A 536 64.32 -75.68 -13.90
N THR A 537 63.64 -76.12 -14.97
CA THR A 537 63.75 -75.51 -16.29
C THR A 537 62.50 -74.67 -16.58
N VAL A 538 62.66 -73.46 -17.03
CA VAL A 538 61.55 -72.56 -17.41
C VAL A 538 61.62 -72.35 -18.90
N ASN A 539 60.61 -72.87 -19.63
CA ASN A 539 60.40 -72.61 -21.04
C ASN A 539 59.36 -71.46 -21.18
N GLU A 540 59.80 -70.35 -21.79
CA GLU A 540 58.98 -69.17 -22.07
C GLU A 540 58.50 -69.21 -23.52
N VAL A 541 57.20 -69.22 -23.76
CA VAL A 541 56.63 -69.17 -25.12
C VAL A 541 55.59 -68.02 -25.10
N THR A 542 55.78 -66.99 -25.95
CA THR A 542 54.81 -65.88 -26.11
C THR A 542 54.09 -66.08 -27.43
N VAL A 543 52.76 -66.24 -27.36
CA VAL A 543 51.83 -66.27 -28.51
C VAL A 543 50.74 -65.23 -28.26
N ASP A 544 50.50 -64.33 -29.24
CA ASP A 544 49.53 -63.25 -29.20
C ASP A 544 49.62 -62.35 -27.96
N GLY A 545 50.89 -62.05 -27.59
CA GLY A 545 51.14 -61.16 -26.43
C GLY A 545 50.90 -61.82 -25.03
N LYS A 546 50.59 -63.06 -24.99
CA LYS A 546 50.47 -63.83 -23.78
C LYS A 546 51.65 -64.77 -23.62
N THR A 547 52.45 -64.49 -22.58
CA THR A 547 53.63 -65.35 -22.29
C THR A 547 53.18 -66.52 -21.38
N THR A 548 53.50 -67.71 -21.85
CA THR A 548 53.28 -68.94 -21.06
C THR A 548 54.63 -69.44 -20.58
N TYR A 549 54.79 -69.51 -19.30
CA TYR A 549 55.94 -70.18 -18.67
C TYR A 549 55.62 -71.61 -18.37
N THR A 550 56.27 -72.51 -19.06
CA THR A 550 56.19 -73.94 -18.69
C THR A 550 57.34 -74.20 -17.74
N ILE A 551 57.00 -74.52 -16.52
CA ILE A 551 57.96 -74.81 -15.43
C ILE A 551 58.01 -76.31 -15.31
N ASN A 552 59.13 -76.86 -15.70
CA ASN A 552 59.39 -78.29 -15.52
C ASN A 552 60.28 -78.45 -14.26
N ALA A 553 59.65 -78.70 -13.16
CA ALA A 553 60.36 -79.08 -11.92
C ALA A 553 60.45 -80.58 -11.79
N ALA A 554 61.62 -81.09 -11.52
CA ALA A 554 61.74 -82.43 -11.09
C ALA A 554 61.17 -82.54 -9.66
N ASP A 555 59.90 -82.89 -9.59
CA ASP A 555 59.16 -83.44 -8.47
C ASP A 555 59.16 -82.73 -7.16
N THR A 556 59.11 -81.34 -7.15
CA THR A 556 58.85 -80.56 -5.93
C THR A 556 57.85 -79.47 -6.22
N ALA A 557 56.67 -79.49 -5.63
CA ALA A 557 55.60 -78.49 -5.73
C ALA A 557 56.15 -77.11 -5.40
N ALA A 558 56.13 -76.22 -6.44
CA ALA A 558 56.51 -74.82 -6.22
C ALA A 558 55.45 -74.13 -5.33
N LYS A 559 55.89 -73.66 -4.23
CA LYS A 559 55.11 -72.78 -3.37
C LYS A 559 55.35 -71.32 -3.78
N TYR A 560 54.29 -70.62 -4.11
CA TYR A 560 54.36 -69.17 -4.42
C TYR A 560 53.89 -68.40 -3.18
N ASP A 561 54.79 -67.68 -2.50
CA ASP A 561 54.51 -66.84 -1.40
C ASP A 561 54.55 -65.36 -1.91
N PHE A 562 53.52 -64.54 -1.61
CA PHE A 562 53.55 -63.10 -1.88
C PHE A 562 53.30 -62.31 -0.63
N LEU A 563 53.82 -61.08 -0.59
CA LEU A 563 53.69 -60.20 0.55
C LEU A 563 52.46 -59.27 0.40
N THR A 564 51.67 -59.17 1.46
CA THR A 564 50.58 -58.18 1.58
C THR A 564 50.90 -57.23 2.74
N ASN A 565 50.50 -56.01 2.59
CA ASN A 565 50.60 -54.99 3.66
C ASN A 565 49.41 -54.05 3.57
N ALA A 566 48.96 -53.53 4.71
CA ALA A 566 47.96 -52.49 4.77
C ALA A 566 48.63 -51.11 5.00
N THR A 567 48.31 -50.16 4.15
CA THR A 567 48.76 -48.78 4.32
C THR A 567 47.57 -47.84 4.22
N ALA A 568 47.63 -46.74 4.93
CA ALA A 568 46.63 -45.67 4.86
C ALA A 568 47.30 -44.36 4.40
N ASN A 569 46.67 -43.71 3.44
CA ASN A 569 47.08 -42.41 3.00
C ASN A 569 45.99 -41.39 3.37
N GLY A 570 46.23 -40.65 4.41
CA GLY A 570 45.25 -39.71 4.99
C GLY A 570 44.12 -40.34 5.81
N GLY A 571 43.95 -41.64 5.78
CA GLY A 571 43.06 -42.43 6.63
C GLY A 571 43.79 -43.05 7.84
N LYS A 572 43.15 -43.99 8.51
CA LYS A 572 43.69 -44.72 9.62
C LYS A 572 43.73 -46.24 9.30
N VAL A 573 44.86 -46.88 9.50
CA VAL A 573 44.91 -48.35 9.56
C VAL A 573 44.51 -48.73 10.97
N ASP A 574 43.39 -49.46 11.07
CA ASP A 574 42.97 -50.04 12.36
C ASP A 574 43.50 -51.45 12.44
N GLY A 575 44.36 -51.70 13.42
CA GLY A 575 45.07 -52.95 13.57
C GLY A 575 46.58 -52.85 13.29
N THR A 576 47.25 -53.94 13.12
CA THR A 576 48.70 -54.02 12.91
C THR A 576 49.07 -54.05 11.43
N ALA A 577 49.54 -52.91 10.90
CA ALA A 577 50.09 -52.88 9.53
C ALA A 577 51.51 -53.47 9.56
N LYS A 578 51.62 -54.71 9.11
CA LYS A 578 52.90 -55.39 8.88
C LYS A 578 52.88 -56.12 7.58
N PRO A 579 53.96 -56.10 6.81
CA PRO A 579 54.10 -57.02 5.69
C PRO A 579 53.91 -58.48 6.18
N ALA A 580 53.00 -59.16 5.56
CA ALA A 580 52.74 -60.58 5.84
C ALA A 580 52.88 -61.40 4.57
N THR A 581 53.54 -62.53 4.68
CA THR A 581 53.68 -63.47 3.58
C THR A 581 52.41 -64.30 3.48
N VAL A 582 51.76 -64.28 2.30
CA VAL A 582 50.63 -65.13 1.99
C VAL A 582 51.18 -66.38 1.27
N GLN A 583 51.01 -67.48 1.95
CA GLN A 583 51.48 -68.76 1.42
C GLN A 583 50.45 -69.36 0.43
N SER A 584 50.92 -70.12 -0.51
CA SER A 584 50.07 -70.78 -1.46
C SER A 584 48.98 -71.62 -0.74
N GLY A 585 47.72 -71.41 -1.14
CA GLY A 585 46.57 -72.07 -0.52
C GLY A 585 45.90 -71.30 0.65
N THR A 586 46.40 -70.15 1.00
CA THR A 586 45.74 -69.31 2.00
C THR A 586 44.68 -68.42 1.37
N THR A 587 43.64 -68.09 2.15
CA THR A 587 42.55 -67.23 1.73
C THR A 587 42.83 -65.80 2.18
N ILE A 588 42.70 -64.79 1.28
CA ILE A 588 42.72 -63.40 1.57
C ILE A 588 41.27 -62.91 1.63
N ASN A 589 40.88 -62.37 2.75
CA ASN A 589 39.55 -61.76 2.95
C ASN A 589 39.64 -60.26 2.74
N TYR A 590 38.91 -59.75 1.76
CA TYR A 590 38.69 -58.34 1.54
C TYR A 590 37.33 -57.96 2.18
N ALA A 591 37.42 -57.29 3.32
CA ALA A 591 36.25 -56.93 4.13
C ALA A 591 35.92 -55.42 4.00
N ALA A 592 34.67 -55.08 3.98
CA ALA A 592 34.23 -53.71 4.09
C ALA A 592 34.10 -53.28 5.55
N GLY A 593 34.62 -52.12 5.90
CA GLY A 593 34.39 -51.49 7.19
C GLY A 593 32.99 -50.91 7.36
N LYS A 594 32.72 -50.32 8.51
CA LYS A 594 31.43 -49.66 8.77
C LYS A 594 31.15 -48.60 7.72
N ASN A 595 29.92 -48.53 7.24
CA ASN A 595 29.46 -47.63 6.17
C ASN A 595 29.99 -47.93 4.77
N LEU A 596 30.65 -49.02 4.57
CA LEU A 596 31.11 -49.48 3.27
C LEU A 596 30.53 -50.86 2.92
N THR A 597 30.25 -51.01 1.66
CA THR A 597 29.89 -52.33 1.07
C THR A 597 31.02 -52.78 0.16
N VAL A 598 31.40 -54.04 0.22
CA VAL A 598 32.30 -54.65 -0.73
C VAL A 598 31.54 -55.66 -1.57
N LYS A 599 31.64 -55.54 -2.90
CA LYS A 599 31.12 -56.48 -3.86
C LYS A 599 32.30 -57.20 -4.52
N GLN A 600 32.25 -58.53 -4.58
CA GLN A 600 33.21 -59.33 -5.31
C GLN A 600 32.54 -59.90 -6.57
N ASP A 601 33.12 -59.62 -7.70
CA ASP A 601 32.75 -60.20 -8.98
C ASP A 601 33.90 -61.14 -9.44
N ILE A 602 33.60 -62.41 -9.72
CA ILE A 602 34.57 -63.41 -10.10
C ILE A 602 34.27 -63.85 -11.51
N ASN A 603 35.21 -63.65 -12.41
CA ASN A 603 35.17 -64.25 -13.72
C ASN A 603 36.13 -65.47 -13.78
N GLN A 604 35.59 -66.63 -13.49
CA GLN A 604 36.41 -67.87 -13.42
C GLN A 604 37.05 -68.27 -14.77
N SER A 605 36.51 -67.77 -15.90
CA SER A 605 37.00 -68.21 -17.22
C SER A 605 38.34 -67.50 -17.58
N ILE A 606 38.62 -66.36 -16.97
CA ILE A 606 39.86 -65.59 -17.20
C ILE A 606 40.67 -65.42 -15.95
N GLY A 607 40.21 -65.93 -14.78
CA GLY A 607 40.90 -65.79 -13.50
C GLY A 607 40.85 -64.41 -12.89
N GLU A 608 39.94 -63.52 -13.31
CA GLU A 608 39.83 -62.15 -12.86
C GLU A 608 38.87 -62.08 -11.65
N GLN A 609 39.28 -61.30 -10.63
CA GLN A 609 38.45 -60.98 -9.47
C GLN A 609 38.47 -59.48 -9.25
N THR A 610 37.28 -58.89 -9.26
CA THR A 610 37.10 -57.48 -9.02
C THR A 610 36.41 -57.28 -7.68
N TYR A 611 36.99 -56.44 -6.82
CA TYR A 611 36.40 -56.02 -5.56
C TYR A 611 36.01 -54.55 -5.65
N THR A 612 34.73 -54.30 -5.55
CA THR A 612 34.20 -52.91 -5.58
C THR A 612 33.78 -52.54 -4.17
N TYR A 613 34.32 -51.43 -3.69
CA TYR A 613 33.90 -50.81 -2.44
C TYR A 613 33.02 -49.60 -2.72
N SER A 614 31.87 -49.50 -2.09
CA SER A 614 30.95 -48.38 -2.18
C SER A 614 30.54 -47.92 -0.80
N LEU A 615 30.26 -46.61 -0.65
CA LEU A 615 29.60 -46.10 0.52
C LEU A 615 28.15 -46.58 0.58
N ASN A 616 27.68 -46.93 1.74
CA ASN A 616 26.27 -47.24 1.98
C ASN A 616 25.41 -45.98 1.75
N SER A 617 24.18 -46.16 1.28
CA SER A 617 23.22 -45.06 1.12
C SER A 617 22.94 -44.34 2.43
N ASP A 618 22.97 -45.08 3.54
CA ASP A 618 22.78 -44.57 4.87
C ASP A 618 24.06 -44.68 5.70
N LEU A 619 24.62 -43.58 6.12
CA LEU A 619 25.83 -43.52 6.92
C LEU A 619 25.48 -43.52 8.41
N GLY A 620 25.58 -44.65 9.09
CA GLY A 620 25.30 -44.78 10.52
C GLY A 620 26.47 -44.39 11.43
N GLY A 621 26.16 -43.68 12.52
CA GLY A 621 27.15 -43.34 13.54
C GLY A 621 28.06 -42.17 13.16
N ILE A 622 27.62 -41.31 12.25
CA ILE A 622 28.24 -40.01 12.00
C ILE A 622 27.82 -39.08 13.12
N THR A 623 28.78 -38.50 13.84
CA THR A 623 28.55 -37.55 14.95
C THR A 623 28.80 -36.11 14.53
N SER A 624 29.58 -35.91 13.49
CA SER A 624 29.82 -34.57 12.93
C SER A 624 30.30 -34.62 11.49
N ILE A 625 30.05 -33.54 10.77
CA ILE A 625 30.65 -33.23 9.47
C ILE A 625 31.40 -31.92 9.65
N THR A 626 32.71 -31.95 9.47
CA THR A 626 33.60 -30.81 9.76
C THR A 626 34.34 -30.41 8.49
N ASN A 627 34.35 -29.12 8.20
CA ASN A 627 35.26 -28.55 7.23
C ASN A 627 36.55 -28.15 7.98
N ASN A 628 37.69 -28.67 7.59
CA ASN A 628 38.96 -28.43 8.28
C ASN A 628 39.29 -26.92 8.33
N GLY A 629 39.24 -26.36 9.56
CA GLY A 629 39.37 -24.90 9.78
C GLY A 629 38.10 -24.07 9.60
N GLY A 630 36.97 -24.67 9.32
CA GLY A 630 35.67 -24.05 9.09
C GLY A 630 34.58 -24.57 10.04
N PRO A 631 33.30 -24.23 9.73
CA PRO A 631 32.17 -24.65 10.56
C PRO A 631 32.00 -26.18 10.59
N THR A 632 31.51 -26.67 11.72
CA THR A 632 31.18 -28.07 11.93
C THR A 632 29.70 -28.23 12.20
N MET A 633 29.08 -29.17 11.49
CA MET A 633 27.73 -29.63 11.78
C MET A 633 27.81 -30.88 12.67
N HIS A 634 27.28 -30.81 13.85
CA HIS A 634 27.19 -31.92 14.79
C HIS A 634 25.79 -32.50 14.80
N PHE A 635 25.74 -33.84 14.89
CA PHE A 635 24.51 -34.62 15.07
C PHE A 635 24.54 -35.22 16.47
N ASP A 636 23.69 -34.75 17.37
CA ASP A 636 23.61 -35.21 18.73
C ASP A 636 22.16 -35.56 19.11
N GLY A 637 21.85 -36.82 19.07
CA GLY A 637 20.47 -37.31 19.21
C GLY A 637 19.56 -36.71 18.21
N ASP A 638 18.53 -36.00 18.64
CA ASP A 638 17.53 -35.34 17.82
C ASP A 638 17.93 -33.90 17.41
N ASN A 639 19.14 -33.46 17.74
CA ASN A 639 19.58 -32.10 17.49
C ASN A 639 20.67 -32.04 16.41
N ILE A 640 20.59 -31.00 15.59
CA ILE A 640 21.66 -30.60 14.68
C ILE A 640 22.18 -29.24 15.17
N SER A 641 23.47 -29.15 15.49
CA SER A 641 24.11 -27.89 15.83
C SER A 641 25.23 -27.54 14.86
N ILE A 642 25.39 -26.28 14.56
CA ILE A 642 26.46 -25.76 13.71
C ILE A 642 27.34 -24.89 14.59
N THR A 643 28.64 -25.21 14.66
CA THR A 643 29.62 -24.49 15.44
C THR A 643 30.74 -23.97 14.54
N GLY A 644 31.32 -22.82 14.89
CA GLY A 644 32.43 -22.20 14.16
C GLY A 644 32.04 -21.49 12.87
N GLY A 645 30.73 -21.23 12.65
CA GLY A 645 30.20 -20.47 11.50
C GLY A 645 28.72 -20.21 11.61
N ASN A 646 28.19 -19.48 10.65
CA ASN A 646 26.78 -19.13 10.57
C ASN A 646 26.04 -20.12 9.66
N LEU A 647 24.74 -20.28 9.91
CA LEU A 647 23.83 -20.95 8.99
C LEU A 647 23.32 -19.91 7.97
N ASP A 648 23.78 -20.02 6.74
CA ASP A 648 23.25 -19.24 5.62
C ASP A 648 22.29 -20.12 4.82
N LEU A 649 21.06 -19.70 4.72
CA LEU A 649 20.02 -20.44 3.98
C LEU A 649 19.80 -19.84 2.59
N GLY A 650 20.56 -18.82 2.21
CA GLY A 650 20.29 -18.03 1.03
C GLY A 650 18.90 -17.43 1.11
N ASP A 651 18.23 -17.26 -0.02
CA ASP A 651 16.88 -16.71 -0.06
C ASP A 651 15.76 -17.75 0.24
N ASN A 652 16.11 -18.87 0.87
CA ASN A 652 15.15 -19.93 1.19
C ASN A 652 14.49 -19.70 2.54
N ASN A 653 13.24 -20.14 2.64
CA ASN A 653 12.45 -20.04 3.85
C ASN A 653 12.77 -21.15 4.85
N ILE A 654 12.82 -20.81 6.14
CA ILE A 654 12.72 -21.80 7.21
C ILE A 654 11.23 -22.08 7.43
N THR A 655 10.79 -23.29 7.15
CA THR A 655 9.41 -23.73 7.40
C THR A 655 9.32 -24.51 8.71
N ASN A 656 8.13 -24.55 9.30
CA ASN A 656 7.86 -25.25 10.57
C ASN A 656 8.70 -24.75 11.77
N LEU A 657 9.17 -23.50 11.69
CA LEU A 657 9.88 -22.92 12.80
C LEU A 657 8.91 -22.71 13.98
N LYS A 658 9.17 -23.38 15.09
CA LYS A 658 8.43 -23.17 16.35
C LYS A 658 8.63 -21.72 16.81
N SER A 659 7.63 -21.15 17.47
CA SER A 659 7.75 -19.82 18.07
C SER A 659 8.99 -19.74 18.99
N GLY A 660 9.79 -18.70 18.77
CA GLY A 660 10.95 -18.40 19.61
C GLY A 660 10.57 -17.83 20.98
N GLY A 661 9.31 -17.48 21.19
CA GLY A 661 8.82 -16.81 22.40
C GLY A 661 9.49 -15.45 22.59
N ASP A 662 9.78 -15.12 23.82
CA ASP A 662 10.44 -13.86 24.20
C ASP A 662 11.96 -14.04 24.48
N THR A 663 12.53 -15.17 24.11
CA THR A 663 13.95 -15.45 24.34
C THR A 663 14.79 -14.81 23.24
N ILE A 664 15.66 -13.89 23.61
CA ILE A 664 16.40 -13.01 22.68
C ILE A 664 17.30 -13.75 21.68
N ASN A 665 17.73 -14.95 22.00
CA ASN A 665 18.62 -15.76 21.16
C ASN A 665 17.89 -16.79 20.30
N ASN A 666 16.57 -16.88 20.39
CA ASN A 666 15.80 -17.80 19.57
C ASN A 666 15.38 -17.13 18.25
N ALA A 667 15.31 -17.91 17.19
CA ALA A 667 14.79 -17.41 15.93
C ALA A 667 13.27 -17.16 16.03
N ALA A 668 12.84 -16.01 15.55
CA ALA A 668 11.43 -15.63 15.51
C ALA A 668 10.79 -16.16 14.23
N ASN A 669 9.64 -16.81 14.33
CA ASN A 669 8.80 -17.08 13.17
C ASN A 669 7.93 -15.86 12.82
N ILE A 670 7.23 -15.90 11.69
CA ILE A 670 6.34 -14.79 11.26
C ILE A 670 5.28 -14.47 12.33
N GLY A 671 4.80 -15.48 13.05
CA GLY A 671 3.85 -15.29 14.15
C GLY A 671 4.45 -14.49 15.32
N ASP A 672 5.71 -14.74 15.66
CA ASP A 672 6.43 -13.97 16.68
C ASP A 672 6.64 -12.51 16.24
N VAL A 673 7.03 -12.30 14.99
CA VAL A 673 7.21 -10.95 14.43
C VAL A 673 5.87 -10.18 14.45
N ILE A 674 4.78 -10.82 14.05
CA ILE A 674 3.43 -10.22 14.10
C ILE A 674 3.04 -9.89 15.54
N ARG A 675 3.30 -10.80 16.49
CA ARG A 675 2.98 -10.61 17.92
C ARG A 675 3.78 -9.45 18.50
N ILE A 676 5.09 -9.40 18.23
CA ILE A 676 5.99 -8.34 18.72
C ILE A 676 5.66 -7.01 18.05
N SER A 677 5.36 -7.02 16.75
CA SER A 677 4.95 -5.82 16.01
C SER A 677 3.68 -5.23 16.60
N LYS A 678 2.66 -6.07 16.81
CA LYS A 678 1.40 -5.64 17.44
C LYS A 678 1.58 -5.16 18.88
N ALA A 679 2.51 -5.77 19.64
CA ALA A 679 2.78 -5.33 21.00
C ALA A 679 3.51 -3.98 21.05
N ASN A 680 4.28 -3.65 20.00
CA ASN A 680 5.04 -2.41 19.91
C ASN A 680 4.31 -1.30 19.11
N GLU A 681 3.26 -1.66 18.39
CA GLU A 681 2.39 -0.68 17.72
C GLU A 681 1.60 0.09 18.79
N LYS A 682 1.59 1.39 18.65
CA LYS A 682 0.84 2.24 19.56
C LYS A 682 -0.13 3.11 18.79
N HIS A 683 -1.37 3.05 19.14
CA HIS A 683 -2.40 3.94 18.62
C HIS A 683 -3.37 4.33 19.74
N ILE A 684 -4.12 5.37 19.50
CA ILE A 684 -5.14 5.79 20.47
C ILE A 684 -6.25 4.73 20.50
N LYS A 685 -6.64 4.32 21.70
CA LYS A 685 -7.72 3.37 21.92
C LYS A 685 -9.00 3.84 21.21
N PRO A 686 -9.61 3.05 20.32
CA PRO A 686 -10.87 3.44 19.71
C PRO A 686 -11.96 3.60 20.76
N GLY A 687 -12.73 4.68 20.70
CA GLY A 687 -13.84 4.93 21.62
C GLY A 687 -14.20 6.41 21.71
N GLU A 688 -15.19 6.69 22.53
CA GLU A 688 -15.57 8.07 22.85
C GLU A 688 -14.77 8.54 24.06
N TYR A 689 -14.23 9.74 23.98
CA TYR A 689 -13.45 10.36 25.04
C TYR A 689 -14.17 11.61 25.54
N ALA A 690 -14.54 11.58 26.82
CA ALA A 690 -15.20 12.71 27.44
C ALA A 690 -14.22 13.87 27.71
N VAL A 691 -14.73 15.08 27.57
CA VAL A 691 -14.04 16.27 28.04
C VAL A 691 -14.28 16.39 29.53
N ASP A 692 -13.23 16.52 30.33
CA ASP A 692 -13.37 16.75 31.76
C ASP A 692 -13.78 18.20 32.08
N ASN A 693 -14.06 18.48 33.34
CA ASN A 693 -14.50 19.80 33.79
C ASN A 693 -13.46 20.94 33.59
N ASN A 694 -12.24 20.59 33.15
CA ASN A 694 -11.16 21.56 32.89
C ASN A 694 -10.89 21.70 31.38
N GLY A 695 -11.77 21.23 30.52
CA GLY A 695 -11.60 21.29 29.07
C GLY A 695 -10.46 20.39 28.56
N LYS A 696 -10.26 19.27 29.21
CA LYS A 696 -9.19 18.33 28.89
C LYS A 696 -9.79 17.00 28.46
N VAL A 697 -9.30 16.49 27.36
CA VAL A 697 -9.54 15.13 26.90
C VAL A 697 -8.26 14.31 27.07
N THR A 698 -8.37 13.20 27.75
CA THR A 698 -7.25 12.27 27.92
C THR A 698 -7.55 10.98 27.15
N MET A 699 -6.73 10.65 26.21
CA MET A 699 -6.85 9.45 25.37
C MET A 699 -5.76 8.47 25.76
N THR A 700 -6.13 7.24 25.94
CA THR A 700 -5.19 6.15 26.28
C THR A 700 -4.61 5.56 25.00
N TYR A 701 -3.32 5.29 25.01
CA TYR A 701 -2.71 4.48 23.98
C TYR A 701 -2.93 2.99 24.24
N VAL A 702 -3.16 2.26 23.20
CA VAL A 702 -3.19 0.80 23.19
C VAL A 702 -2.14 0.26 22.23
N ASP A 703 -1.67 -0.96 22.49
CA ASP A 703 -0.83 -1.70 21.56
C ASP A 703 -1.66 -2.25 20.39
N GLY A 704 -1.01 -2.82 19.41
CA GLY A 704 -1.68 -3.42 18.24
C GLY A 704 -2.62 -4.60 18.56
N ASN A 705 -2.71 -5.04 19.81
CA ASN A 705 -3.70 -6.00 20.31
C ASN A 705 -4.85 -5.34 21.09
N ASN A 706 -4.95 -4.02 21.06
CA ASN A 706 -5.89 -3.19 21.81
C ASN A 706 -5.75 -3.30 23.36
N LYS A 707 -4.60 -3.67 23.85
CA LYS A 707 -4.30 -3.68 25.29
C LYS A 707 -3.71 -2.34 25.70
N ASP A 708 -4.21 -1.77 26.79
CA ASP A 708 -3.78 -0.47 27.29
C ASP A 708 -2.25 -0.45 27.55
N VAL A 709 -1.58 0.59 27.03
CA VAL A 709 -0.15 0.85 27.30
C VAL A 709 -0.04 1.60 28.61
N PRO A 710 0.55 1.03 29.67
CA PRO A 710 0.58 1.66 30.98
C PRO A 710 1.29 3.02 30.95
N ASN A 711 0.69 4.00 31.62
CA ASN A 711 1.23 5.37 31.79
C ASN A 711 1.45 6.18 30.52
N GLU A 712 0.87 5.78 29.40
CA GLU A 712 0.93 6.54 28.14
C GLU A 712 -0.46 7.03 27.76
N THR A 713 -0.60 8.31 27.62
CA THR A 713 -1.83 8.96 27.20
C THR A 713 -1.54 10.16 26.29
N ALA A 714 -2.37 10.37 25.29
CA ALA A 714 -2.41 11.63 24.55
C ALA A 714 -3.42 12.56 25.22
N VAL A 715 -3.05 13.79 25.38
CA VAL A 715 -3.89 14.77 26.06
C VAL A 715 -4.13 15.95 25.14
N ILE A 716 -5.39 16.29 24.93
CA ILE A 716 -5.81 17.53 24.28
C ILE A 716 -6.38 18.44 25.37
N THR A 717 -5.93 19.67 25.44
CA THR A 717 -6.40 20.67 26.39
C THR A 717 -6.91 21.88 25.66
N GLY A 718 -7.88 22.55 26.26
CA GLY A 718 -8.45 23.79 25.70
C GLY A 718 -9.62 23.54 24.73
N ILE A 719 -10.33 22.41 24.88
CA ILE A 719 -11.56 22.11 24.14
C ILE A 719 -12.74 22.84 24.80
#